data_dd5a953330488623e888576c1b872063
#
_entry.id   dd5a953330488623e888576c1b872063
#
_cell.length_a   1.000
_cell.length_b   1.000
_cell.length_c   1.000
_cell.angle_alpha   90.00
_cell.angle_beta   90.00
_cell.angle_gamma   90.00
#
_symmetry.space_group_name_H-M   'P 1'
#
loop_
_entity.id
_entity.type
_entity.pdbx_description
1 polymer ?
#
loop_
_entity_poly.entity_id
_entity_poly.type
_entity_poly.pdbx_seq_one_letter_code
_entity_poly.pdbx_strand_id
1 'polypeptide(L)'
;MSARDVWGSISLAGLVAAGWAPAPMAHAQQAANSSGKPAAETVLPGVTVDAPRPRPVDGRAPSARPTSAQTARSAPRRPPASSPAAALSSATTGPTATTPLNGNATPASGSRLGLTAREIPATVEVIGAETLREQGYHTTVDAVKGATGVSAGDAPNDVGFAMRGFQGNQINVLYNGINIGPTGFTALTMETFNLDRVEFLKGPSSLSSGQGAVGGTINFVTKAPHTGPVESEAFIGFDQRGTFRSGFGSGGSTTIQGLDYRFDISRTKEIGFIDDTEFKNVHVSGQLNYRLSDSFRTFVAAEFKDYKAKPYEGTPLVPVAFSGANATSGIVSGTKVSDYNGTNLGAVTIDGRSLSTNYNVIDGHKTIKESWVRSGFEWDLNNAVTLRSQIYNYNASRDWYNNEVSAFNAGTNLVDRERFFVHHNHNIVGNVTDVTWNGSIFGLSNRMVASVESSHTDFTRPGAANFPGESVPLVGFDRGTYGLLTTQLQTATIDSVAINLEDRLKLTDSFALVGGLRYNPFTLDRNWIRNGAERPGFPYSKSWQPVTGRIGYTWEALPGTTFYSQYATASDISADSIFLLSPTQNLTLSDSRSYETGVKQLVWNGRAEWTFSAFDIERNNVYSAQAGQQLNLAGKVKSQGIELAAAVRPTTETRLWGNVAYVRARYADYDLANGGSFSGNTPPNIPAVIVNGGGSYRFLNPGWWPVELGFSVRHVGDRWSTDANTVKLLAYTTADLFAFIDLPKVPLFATATSTRLAFRVRNVTDKRYAAWSDPFYPDQIFLGAPRTYEVEASFKF
;
A
#
# COMPACT_ATOMS: atom_id res chain seq x y z
N MET A 1 -39.36 -6.12 -16.82
CA MET A 1 -38.45 -5.02 -17.10
C MET A 1 -37.37 -5.56 -18.01
N SER A 2 -37.32 -5.08 -19.24
CA SER A 2 -36.62 -5.75 -20.35
C SER A 2 -35.13 -5.38 -20.43
N ALA A 3 -34.37 -6.32 -20.94
CA ALA A 3 -32.90 -6.30 -21.09
C ALA A 3 -32.43 -5.35 -22.23
N ARG A 4 -32.90 -4.11 -22.27
CA ARG A 4 -32.59 -3.19 -23.40
C ARG A 4 -31.79 -1.92 -23.05
N ASP A 5 -31.45 -1.69 -21.78
CA ASP A 5 -30.82 -0.41 -21.36
C ASP A 5 -29.32 -0.51 -20.97
N VAL A 6 -28.58 -1.55 -21.40
CA VAL A 6 -27.15 -1.73 -21.05
C VAL A 6 -26.19 -1.53 -22.24
N TRP A 7 -26.69 -1.31 -23.45
CA TRP A 7 -25.82 -1.15 -24.64
C TRP A 7 -25.95 0.25 -25.25
N GLY A 8 -25.42 1.25 -24.58
CA GLY A 8 -25.23 2.62 -25.09
C GLY A 8 -23.75 2.91 -25.35
N SER A 9 -23.33 2.74 -26.62
CA SER A 9 -22.20 3.42 -27.26
C SER A 9 -20.79 3.16 -26.74
N ILE A 10 -20.20 2.03 -27.13
CA ILE A 10 -18.75 1.96 -27.35
C ILE A 10 -18.54 1.92 -28.87
N SER A 11 -18.29 3.09 -29.46
CA SER A 11 -17.82 3.19 -30.85
C SER A 11 -16.32 2.89 -30.90
N LEU A 12 -15.99 1.69 -31.34
CA LEU A 12 -14.64 1.28 -31.65
C LEU A 12 -14.31 1.72 -33.08
N ALA A 13 -13.93 2.99 -33.27
CA ALA A 13 -13.30 3.42 -34.52
C ALA A 13 -12.46 4.69 -34.27
N GLY A 14 -11.17 4.62 -34.55
CA GLY A 14 -10.29 5.76 -34.74
C GLY A 14 -9.19 6.00 -33.72
N LEU A 15 -8.21 5.13 -33.65
CA LEU A 15 -6.91 5.42 -33.05
C LEU A 15 -5.80 5.10 -34.05
N VAL A 16 -5.65 6.01 -35.03
CA VAL A 16 -4.46 6.07 -35.87
C VAL A 16 -3.92 7.49 -35.79
N ALA A 17 -2.70 7.58 -35.25
CA ALA A 17 -1.71 8.66 -35.41
C ALA A 17 -2.23 10.11 -35.38
N ALA A 18 -2.15 10.77 -34.22
CA ALA A 18 -1.98 12.20 -34.18
C ALA A 18 -0.70 12.50 -33.38
N GLY A 19 0.31 13.00 -34.05
CA GLY A 19 1.57 13.47 -33.45
C GLY A 19 1.30 14.68 -32.55
N TRP A 20 1.84 14.64 -31.37
CA TRP A 20 1.82 15.75 -30.42
C TRP A 20 2.93 16.72 -30.79
N ALA A 21 2.55 17.92 -31.24
CA ALA A 21 3.39 19.09 -31.23
C ALA A 21 3.13 19.87 -29.93
N PRO A 22 4.17 20.34 -29.21
CA PRO A 22 3.97 21.15 -28.02
C PRO A 22 3.43 22.52 -28.38
N ALA A 23 2.36 22.97 -27.71
CA ALA A 23 1.86 24.32 -27.78
C ALA A 23 2.82 25.31 -27.14
N PRO A 24 3.01 26.53 -27.69
CA PRO A 24 3.92 27.51 -27.12
C PRO A 24 3.35 28.18 -25.90
N MET A 25 4.15 28.25 -24.83
CA MET A 25 3.86 29.03 -23.64
C MET A 25 3.80 30.51 -23.98
N ALA A 26 2.69 31.16 -23.75
CA ALA A 26 2.57 32.61 -23.82
C ALA A 26 3.08 33.22 -22.50
N HIS A 27 4.15 34.04 -22.64
CA HIS A 27 4.63 34.91 -21.56
C HIS A 27 3.68 36.09 -21.39
N ALA A 28 3.04 36.19 -20.22
CA ALA A 28 2.44 37.42 -19.78
C ALA A 28 3.44 38.19 -18.88
N GLN A 29 4.08 39.20 -19.47
CA GLN A 29 4.79 40.25 -18.72
C GLN A 29 3.75 41.23 -18.21
N GLN A 30 3.70 41.49 -16.90
CA GLN A 30 3.11 42.70 -16.38
C GLN A 30 4.00 43.35 -15.33
N ALA A 31 4.17 44.61 -15.53
CA ALA A 31 5.16 45.51 -14.97
C ALA A 31 4.96 45.84 -13.49
N ALA A 32 6.07 46.10 -12.85
CA ALA A 32 6.23 46.66 -11.53
C ALA A 32 5.74 48.13 -11.42
N ASN A 33 5.30 48.49 -10.22
CA ASN A 33 5.81 49.67 -9.51
C ASN A 33 5.20 49.77 -8.10
N SER A 34 6.06 49.80 -7.08
CA SER A 34 6.20 50.88 -6.15
C SER A 34 7.07 50.51 -4.95
N SER A 35 8.03 51.32 -4.79
CA SER A 35 8.95 51.67 -3.72
C SER A 35 8.58 51.30 -2.26
N GLY A 36 9.54 50.67 -1.54
CA GLY A 36 9.65 50.60 -0.11
C GLY A 36 11.10 50.23 0.29
N LYS A 37 11.72 51.07 1.12
CA LYS A 37 13.11 51.11 1.57
C LYS A 37 13.57 49.77 2.24
N PRO A 38 14.86 49.45 2.13
CA PRO A 38 15.43 48.23 2.72
C PRO A 38 15.81 48.41 4.20
N ALA A 39 15.59 47.40 4.99
CA ALA A 39 16.12 47.23 6.35
C ALA A 39 17.41 46.44 6.29
N ALA A 40 18.37 46.78 7.16
CA ALA A 40 19.77 46.42 7.14
C ALA A 40 20.06 44.92 7.22
N GLU A 41 21.00 44.50 6.41
CA GLU A 41 21.69 43.21 6.47
C GLU A 41 22.62 43.11 7.68
N THR A 42 22.47 42.12 8.49
CA THR A 42 23.44 41.76 9.55
C THR A 42 24.34 40.63 9.01
N VAL A 43 25.57 41.00 8.73
CA VAL A 43 26.64 40.05 8.27
C VAL A 43 27.20 39.29 9.47
N LEU A 44 27.12 37.96 9.43
CA LEU A 44 27.84 37.10 10.39
C LEU A 44 29.20 36.72 9.86
N PRO A 45 30.24 36.60 10.71
CA PRO A 45 31.62 36.40 10.26
C PRO A 45 31.89 34.94 9.82
N GLY A 46 32.72 34.82 8.77
CA GLY A 46 33.12 33.55 8.17
C GLY A 46 34.00 32.69 9.09
N VAL A 47 33.71 31.38 9.10
CA VAL A 47 34.53 30.36 9.74
C VAL A 47 35.41 29.74 8.68
N THR A 48 36.71 29.87 8.85
CA THR A 48 37.76 29.21 8.02
C THR A 48 38.01 27.81 8.61
N VAL A 49 37.90 26.77 7.78
CA VAL A 49 38.27 25.40 8.13
C VAL A 49 39.55 25.02 7.41
N ASP A 50 40.62 24.77 8.16
CA ASP A 50 41.91 24.28 7.66
C ASP A 50 41.79 22.77 7.31
N ALA A 51 42.29 22.42 6.14
CA ALA A 51 42.43 21.06 5.64
C ALA A 51 43.79 20.44 6.03
N PRO A 52 43.83 19.16 6.45
CA PRO A 52 45.08 18.46 6.76
C PRO A 52 45.82 18.01 5.47
N ARG A 53 47.13 18.17 5.47
CA ARG A 53 48.09 17.76 4.41
C ARG A 53 48.29 16.24 4.37
N PRO A 54 48.56 15.63 3.20
CA PRO A 54 48.85 14.20 3.08
C PRO A 54 50.33 13.90 3.37
N ARG A 55 50.63 12.75 3.97
CA ARG A 55 51.95 12.17 4.15
C ARG A 55 52.32 11.21 3.01
N PRO A 56 53.62 11.06 2.69
CA PRO A 56 54.11 10.34 1.53
C PRO A 56 54.15 8.81 1.72
N VAL A 57 53.94 8.11 0.60
CA VAL A 57 54.04 6.66 0.46
C VAL A 57 55.44 6.30 -0.01
N ASP A 58 56.16 5.38 0.73
CA ASP A 58 57.35 4.73 0.25
C ASP A 58 57.00 3.41 -0.46
N GLY A 59 57.62 3.26 -1.64
CA GLY A 59 57.41 2.13 -2.52
C GLY A 59 58.34 0.97 -2.29
N ARG A 60 57.92 -0.20 -2.66
CA ARG A 60 58.77 -1.29 -3.15
C ARG A 60 57.98 -2.34 -3.93
N ALA A 61 58.39 -2.50 -5.19
CA ALA A 61 58.17 -3.72 -5.99
C ALA A 61 59.60 -4.34 -6.18
N PRO A 62 59.81 -5.46 -6.86
CA PRO A 62 58.98 -6.45 -7.52
C PRO A 62 59.44 -7.91 -7.30
N SER A 63 58.73 -8.92 -7.79
CA SER A 63 59.35 -10.04 -8.57
C SER A 63 58.34 -11.06 -9.13
N ALA A 64 58.28 -11.18 -10.40
CA ALA A 64 58.44 -12.34 -11.29
C ALA A 64 57.48 -13.56 -11.20
N ARG A 65 56.88 -13.81 -12.37
CA ARG A 65 56.18 -15.00 -12.90
C ARG A 65 57.00 -16.31 -12.76
N PRO A 66 56.33 -17.48 -12.85
CA PRO A 66 56.25 -18.12 -14.17
C PRO A 66 54.87 -18.69 -14.58
N THR A 67 54.71 -18.75 -15.86
CA THR A 67 53.73 -19.40 -16.72
C THR A 67 53.60 -20.91 -16.49
N SER A 68 52.31 -21.39 -16.52
CA SER A 68 52.01 -22.73 -17.09
C SER A 68 50.65 -22.69 -17.75
N ALA A 69 50.62 -23.11 -18.98
CA ALA A 69 49.46 -23.35 -19.80
C ALA A 69 48.66 -24.54 -19.31
N GLN A 70 47.38 -24.43 -19.18
CA GLN A 70 46.46 -25.55 -19.10
C GLN A 70 45.17 -25.29 -19.89
N THR A 71 45.00 -26.14 -20.85
CA THR A 71 43.88 -26.56 -21.68
C THR A 71 42.49 -26.07 -21.27
N ALA A 72 41.88 -25.41 -22.25
CA ALA A 72 40.45 -25.07 -22.26
C ALA A 72 39.56 -26.32 -22.17
N ARG A 73 38.85 -26.45 -21.05
CA ARG A 73 37.62 -27.27 -20.98
C ARG A 73 36.44 -26.35 -21.21
N SER A 74 35.68 -26.64 -22.26
CA SER A 74 34.41 -26.01 -22.59
C SER A 74 33.45 -26.06 -21.40
N ALA A 75 33.14 -24.88 -20.85
CA ALA A 75 32.05 -24.70 -19.88
C ALA A 75 30.68 -24.97 -20.54
N PRO A 76 29.73 -25.58 -19.84
CA PRO A 76 28.39 -25.75 -20.36
C PRO A 76 27.76 -24.37 -20.59
N ARG A 77 27.19 -24.17 -21.78
CA ARG A 77 26.39 -22.99 -22.11
C ARG A 77 25.32 -22.78 -21.05
N ARG A 78 25.46 -21.70 -20.32
CA ARG A 78 24.40 -21.16 -19.43
C ARG A 78 23.19 -20.85 -20.31
N PRO A 79 21.95 -21.22 -19.91
CA PRO A 79 20.76 -20.78 -20.61
C PRO A 79 20.75 -19.25 -20.71
N PRO A 80 20.24 -18.66 -21.79
CA PRO A 80 20.16 -17.22 -21.93
C PRO A 80 19.37 -16.67 -20.73
N ALA A 81 19.91 -15.63 -20.10
CA ALA A 81 19.24 -14.91 -19.02
C ALA A 81 17.82 -14.57 -19.50
N SER A 82 16.83 -14.99 -18.72
CA SER A 82 15.43 -14.69 -18.97
C SER A 82 15.28 -13.20 -19.24
N SER A 83 14.82 -12.86 -20.43
CA SER A 83 14.50 -11.50 -20.83
C SER A 83 13.57 -10.84 -19.81
N PRO A 84 13.69 -9.54 -19.58
CA PRO A 84 12.89 -8.80 -18.60
C PRO A 84 11.43 -8.58 -19.05
N ALA A 85 10.82 -9.58 -19.66
CA ALA A 85 9.40 -9.59 -20.00
C ALA A 85 8.45 -9.44 -18.80
N ALA A 86 9.00 -9.39 -17.58
CA ALA A 86 8.24 -9.45 -16.33
C ALA A 86 7.46 -8.18 -15.97
N ALA A 87 7.62 -7.05 -16.65
CA ALA A 87 6.90 -5.83 -16.29
C ALA A 87 5.58 -5.64 -17.07
N LEU A 88 5.43 -6.23 -18.24
CA LEU A 88 4.16 -6.27 -18.98
C LEU A 88 3.47 -7.62 -18.87
N SER A 89 4.21 -8.69 -18.66
CA SER A 89 3.69 -10.00 -18.32
C SER A 89 4.05 -10.27 -16.87
N SER A 90 3.12 -10.01 -15.97
CA SER A 90 3.19 -10.41 -14.57
C SER A 90 3.15 -11.95 -14.41
N ALA A 91 3.24 -12.70 -15.48
CA ALA A 91 3.12 -14.16 -15.46
C ALA A 91 4.00 -14.84 -16.48
N THR A 92 5.31 -14.67 -16.40
CA THR A 92 6.19 -15.78 -16.75
C THR A 92 6.73 -16.39 -15.47
N THR A 93 5.83 -16.80 -14.62
CA THR A 93 6.09 -17.93 -13.76
C THR A 93 5.76 -19.17 -14.57
N GLY A 94 6.65 -19.59 -15.48
CA GLY A 94 6.90 -21.03 -15.52
C GLY A 94 7.20 -21.45 -14.07
N PRO A 95 7.05 -22.73 -13.67
CA PRO A 95 7.27 -23.14 -12.29
C PRO A 95 8.74 -23.00 -11.90
N THR A 96 9.23 -21.78 -11.79
CA THR A 96 10.37 -21.43 -10.97
C THR A 96 9.92 -21.76 -9.57
N ALA A 97 10.55 -22.77 -8.97
CA ALA A 97 10.22 -23.25 -7.65
C ALA A 97 9.97 -22.03 -6.75
N THR A 98 8.72 -21.84 -6.34
CA THR A 98 8.33 -20.75 -5.46
C THR A 98 9.15 -20.88 -4.19
N THR A 99 10.03 -19.94 -3.94
CA THR A 99 10.80 -19.91 -2.70
C THR A 99 9.86 -19.58 -1.56
N PRO A 100 10.14 -19.99 -0.32
CA PRO A 100 9.22 -19.85 0.79
C PRO A 100 8.75 -18.41 1.06
N LEU A 101 9.59 -17.41 0.77
CA LEU A 101 9.27 -15.97 0.89
C LEU A 101 9.18 -15.25 -0.47
N ASN A 102 9.16 -15.99 -1.58
CA ASN A 102 9.12 -15.43 -2.94
C ASN A 102 10.31 -14.49 -3.27
N GLY A 103 11.49 -14.73 -2.69
CA GLY A 103 12.67 -13.90 -2.91
C GLY A 103 13.19 -13.87 -4.35
N ASN A 104 12.77 -14.81 -5.19
CA ASN A 104 13.04 -14.86 -6.63
C ASN A 104 11.98 -14.13 -7.49
N ALA A 105 10.89 -13.63 -6.87
CA ALA A 105 9.93 -12.78 -7.58
C ALA A 105 10.59 -11.46 -8.00
N THR A 106 10.10 -10.88 -9.09
CA THR A 106 10.56 -9.59 -9.65
C THR A 106 9.52 -8.50 -9.37
N PRO A 107 9.52 -7.89 -8.16
CA PRO A 107 8.53 -6.89 -7.78
C PRO A 107 8.77 -5.59 -8.53
N ALA A 108 7.74 -5.11 -9.23
CA ALA A 108 7.78 -3.84 -9.95
C ALA A 108 7.87 -2.62 -9.02
N SER A 109 7.33 -2.75 -7.80
CA SER A 109 7.44 -1.71 -6.76
C SER A 109 8.88 -1.49 -6.30
N GLY A 110 9.73 -2.50 -6.39
CA GLY A 110 11.10 -2.46 -5.90
C GLY A 110 12.12 -1.89 -6.88
N SER A 111 11.95 -2.15 -8.18
CA SER A 111 12.88 -1.72 -9.23
C SER A 111 12.27 -1.91 -10.62
N ARG A 112 12.50 -0.96 -11.51
CA ARG A 112 12.16 -1.07 -12.95
C ARG A 112 13.18 -1.87 -13.75
N LEU A 113 14.33 -2.19 -13.16
CA LEU A 113 15.36 -3.03 -13.78
C LEU A 113 14.93 -4.52 -13.88
N GLY A 114 13.76 -4.92 -13.36
CA GLY A 114 13.32 -6.32 -13.29
C GLY A 114 14.25 -7.17 -12.42
N LEU A 115 14.74 -6.62 -11.33
CA LEU A 115 15.54 -7.33 -10.33
C LEU A 115 14.62 -8.21 -9.48
N THR A 116 15.15 -9.34 -9.05
CA THR A 116 14.47 -10.15 -8.03
C THR A 116 14.47 -9.45 -6.67
N ALA A 117 13.52 -9.81 -5.80
CA ALA A 117 13.48 -9.27 -4.44
C ALA A 117 14.82 -9.43 -3.70
N ARG A 118 15.60 -10.49 -4.01
CA ARG A 118 16.94 -10.72 -3.46
C ARG A 118 18.02 -9.79 -4.03
N GLU A 119 17.88 -9.37 -5.29
CA GLU A 119 18.85 -8.48 -5.95
C GLU A 119 18.62 -6.99 -5.68
N ILE A 120 17.47 -6.63 -5.10
CA ILE A 120 17.14 -5.25 -4.74
C ILE A 120 17.81 -4.94 -3.39
N PRO A 121 18.61 -3.85 -3.25
CA PRO A 121 19.25 -3.48 -1.98
C PRO A 121 18.28 -2.80 -1.00
N ALA A 122 17.09 -3.36 -0.82
CA ALA A 122 16.03 -2.89 0.07
C ALA A 122 15.24 -4.09 0.62
N THR A 123 14.51 -3.89 1.71
CA THR A 123 13.53 -4.87 2.16
C THR A 123 12.35 -4.87 1.20
N VAL A 124 12.20 -5.96 0.47
CA VAL A 124 11.04 -6.21 -0.40
C VAL A 124 10.40 -7.53 0.00
N GLU A 125 9.09 -7.51 0.20
CA GLU A 125 8.29 -8.68 0.55
C GLU A 125 7.21 -8.88 -0.51
N VAL A 126 6.95 -10.13 -0.90
CA VAL A 126 5.95 -10.49 -1.91
C VAL A 126 5.05 -11.59 -1.36
N ILE A 127 3.78 -11.28 -1.19
CA ILE A 127 2.75 -12.24 -0.80
C ILE A 127 2.00 -12.66 -2.07
N GLY A 128 2.27 -13.86 -2.57
CA GLY A 128 1.66 -14.38 -3.79
C GLY A 128 0.27 -14.97 -3.56
N ALA A 129 -0.48 -15.20 -4.66
CA ALA A 129 -1.85 -15.70 -4.65
C ALA A 129 -2.02 -17.03 -3.89
N GLU A 130 -1.03 -17.92 -3.91
CA GLU A 130 -1.06 -19.16 -3.12
C GLU A 130 -1.09 -18.86 -1.63
N THR A 131 -0.19 -18.00 -1.15
CA THR A 131 -0.14 -17.59 0.26
C THR A 131 -1.40 -16.83 0.67
N LEU A 132 -1.94 -15.95 -0.20
CA LEU A 132 -3.22 -15.26 0.06
C LEU A 132 -4.35 -16.27 0.35
N ARG A 133 -4.46 -17.32 -0.46
CA ARG A 133 -5.48 -18.36 -0.29
C ARG A 133 -5.23 -19.25 0.93
N GLU A 134 -3.98 -19.69 1.15
CA GLU A 134 -3.63 -20.60 2.25
C GLU A 134 -3.81 -19.93 3.60
N GLN A 135 -3.37 -18.69 3.74
CA GLN A 135 -3.54 -17.91 4.96
C GLN A 135 -4.98 -17.38 5.13
N GLY A 136 -5.83 -17.53 4.10
CA GLY A 136 -7.18 -16.99 4.10
C GLY A 136 -7.18 -15.45 4.17
N TYR A 137 -6.21 -14.80 3.54
CA TYR A 137 -6.21 -13.35 3.38
C TYR A 137 -7.22 -12.97 2.30
N HIS A 138 -8.48 -12.93 2.69
CA HIS A 138 -9.59 -12.72 1.77
C HIS A 138 -9.70 -11.29 1.27
N THR A 139 -9.23 -10.35 2.08
CA THR A 139 -9.27 -8.94 1.74
C THR A 139 -7.86 -8.36 1.57
N THR A 140 -7.77 -7.24 0.86
CA THR A 140 -6.53 -6.47 0.74
C THR A 140 -5.97 -6.06 2.11
N VAL A 141 -6.84 -5.77 3.09
CA VAL A 141 -6.45 -5.44 4.47
C VAL A 141 -5.84 -6.65 5.17
N ASP A 142 -6.43 -7.85 5.01
CA ASP A 142 -5.86 -9.08 5.57
C ASP A 142 -4.47 -9.36 5.01
N ALA A 143 -4.32 -9.22 3.68
CA ALA A 143 -3.04 -9.41 3.01
C ALA A 143 -1.96 -8.45 3.55
N VAL A 144 -2.32 -7.18 3.75
CA VAL A 144 -1.40 -6.16 4.28
C VAL A 144 -1.00 -6.46 5.72
N LYS A 145 -1.94 -6.94 6.56
CA LYS A 145 -1.62 -7.37 7.94
C LYS A 145 -0.67 -8.56 8.00
N GLY A 146 -0.67 -9.43 6.99
CA GLY A 146 0.26 -10.56 6.89
C GLY A 146 1.71 -10.16 6.72
N ALA A 147 1.99 -8.96 6.20
CA ALA A 147 3.34 -8.49 5.96
C ALA A 147 4.09 -8.11 7.24
N THR A 148 5.42 -8.22 7.20
CA THR A 148 6.31 -7.97 8.33
C THR A 148 6.21 -6.52 8.81
N GLY A 149 5.86 -6.31 10.09
CA GLY A 149 5.84 -4.99 10.70
C GLY A 149 4.77 -4.04 10.15
N VAL A 150 3.73 -4.56 9.46
CA VAL A 150 2.64 -3.76 8.95
C VAL A 150 1.40 -3.92 9.82
N SER A 151 0.80 -2.80 10.20
CA SER A 151 -0.52 -2.76 10.83
C SER A 151 -1.52 -2.06 9.91
N ALA A 152 -2.80 -2.43 10.05
CA ALA A 152 -3.88 -1.83 9.29
C ALA A 152 -5.14 -1.75 10.15
N GLY A 153 -5.97 -0.76 9.88
CA GLY A 153 -7.32 -0.67 10.44
C GLY A 153 -8.23 -1.75 9.84
N ASP A 154 -9.11 -2.29 10.66
CA ASP A 154 -10.11 -3.30 10.23
C ASP A 154 -11.42 -2.66 9.76
N ALA A 155 -11.50 -1.34 9.76
CA ALA A 155 -12.71 -0.66 9.37
C ALA A 155 -12.99 -0.86 7.87
N PRO A 156 -14.20 -1.26 7.49
CA PRO A 156 -14.56 -1.40 6.08
C PRO A 156 -14.48 -0.08 5.30
N ASN A 157 -14.36 1.04 5.99
CA ASN A 157 -14.56 2.36 5.41
C ASN A 157 -13.33 3.24 5.43
N ASP A 158 -12.40 3.01 6.34
CA ASP A 158 -11.18 3.79 6.48
C ASP A 158 -9.98 2.86 6.59
N VAL A 159 -9.34 2.62 5.46
CA VAL A 159 -8.20 1.72 5.36
C VAL A 159 -6.94 2.50 5.67
N GLY A 160 -6.61 2.57 6.97
CA GLY A 160 -5.31 3.07 7.42
C GLY A 160 -4.25 1.99 7.38
N PHE A 161 -3.09 2.27 6.82
CA PHE A 161 -1.91 1.40 6.89
C PHE A 161 -0.82 2.09 7.71
N ALA A 162 -0.07 1.30 8.49
CA ALA A 162 1.13 1.78 9.15
C ALA A 162 2.29 0.81 8.93
N MET A 163 3.46 1.36 8.59
CA MET A 163 4.68 0.62 8.29
C MET A 163 5.90 1.46 8.70
N ARG A 164 6.85 0.84 9.42
CA ARG A 164 8.09 1.49 9.86
C ARG A 164 7.90 2.84 10.57
N GLY A 165 6.82 2.98 11.35
CA GLY A 165 6.56 4.20 12.14
C GLY A 165 5.84 5.33 11.40
N PHE A 166 5.39 5.10 10.18
CA PHE A 166 4.63 6.01 9.34
C PHE A 166 3.27 5.44 9.01
N GLN A 167 2.25 6.28 8.80
CA GLN A 167 0.87 5.85 8.57
C GLN A 167 0.14 6.70 7.52
N GLY A 168 -1.02 6.20 7.08
CA GLY A 168 -1.93 6.91 6.17
C GLY A 168 -1.26 7.27 4.85
N ASN A 169 -1.37 8.52 4.43
CA ASN A 169 -0.81 9.02 3.17
C ASN A 169 0.74 8.99 3.09
N GLN A 170 1.42 8.63 4.17
CA GLN A 170 2.87 8.40 4.20
C GLN A 170 3.27 7.01 3.66
N ILE A 171 2.27 6.19 3.35
CA ILE A 171 2.41 4.88 2.69
C ILE A 171 1.72 4.98 1.34
N ASN A 172 2.46 4.75 0.26
CA ASN A 172 1.86 4.71 -1.07
C ASN A 172 1.14 3.40 -1.33
N VAL A 173 -0.03 3.49 -1.96
CA VAL A 173 -0.75 2.36 -2.52
C VAL A 173 -0.72 2.46 -4.04
N LEU A 174 -0.20 1.42 -4.67
CA LEU A 174 -0.17 1.28 -6.12
C LEU A 174 -1.12 0.16 -6.57
N TYR A 175 -1.65 0.31 -7.76
CA TYR A 175 -2.32 -0.75 -8.49
C TYR A 175 -1.58 -1.02 -9.80
N ASN A 176 -1.06 -2.24 -9.93
CA ASN A 176 -0.24 -2.64 -11.07
C ASN A 176 0.94 -1.66 -11.34
N GLY A 177 1.54 -1.14 -10.28
CA GLY A 177 2.67 -0.21 -10.33
C GLY A 177 2.31 1.26 -10.55
N ILE A 178 1.01 1.61 -10.61
CA ILE A 178 0.54 2.98 -10.85
C ILE A 178 0.00 3.57 -9.55
N ASN A 179 0.48 4.78 -9.20
CA ASN A 179 -0.05 5.55 -8.08
C ASN A 179 -1.36 6.23 -8.48
N ILE A 180 -2.41 6.00 -7.68
CA ILE A 180 -3.75 6.57 -7.92
C ILE A 180 -4.12 7.68 -6.95
N GLY A 181 -3.15 8.21 -6.21
CA GLY A 181 -3.35 9.33 -5.29
C GLY A 181 -3.26 8.96 -3.82
N PRO A 182 -3.70 9.86 -2.94
CA PRO A 182 -3.56 9.69 -1.50
C PRO A 182 -4.27 8.45 -0.97
N THR A 183 -3.58 7.67 -0.15
CA THR A 183 -4.06 6.38 0.42
C THR A 183 -5.38 6.51 1.15
N GLY A 184 -5.59 7.58 1.93
CA GLY A 184 -6.86 7.82 2.65
C GLY A 184 -8.08 7.97 1.75
N PHE A 185 -7.91 8.28 0.46
CA PHE A 185 -9.02 8.36 -0.52
C PHE A 185 -9.10 7.15 -1.44
N THR A 186 -8.00 6.43 -1.63
CA THR A 186 -7.87 5.43 -2.70
C THR A 186 -7.74 3.99 -2.21
N ALA A 187 -7.30 3.78 -0.97
CA ALA A 187 -7.23 2.44 -0.41
C ALA A 187 -8.63 1.89 -0.12
N LEU A 188 -8.89 0.67 -0.58
CA LEU A 188 -10.16 -0.03 -0.42
C LEU A 188 -9.94 -1.42 0.14
N THR A 189 -10.90 -1.86 0.96
CA THR A 189 -11.05 -3.27 1.32
C THR A 189 -11.65 -4.03 0.14
N MET A 190 -10.91 -4.91 -0.50
CA MET A 190 -11.34 -5.67 -1.67
C MET A 190 -11.03 -7.15 -1.51
N GLU A 191 -11.79 -8.00 -2.23
CA GLU A 191 -11.49 -9.42 -2.38
C GLU A 191 -10.15 -9.62 -3.10
N THR A 192 -9.31 -10.52 -2.60
CA THR A 192 -7.97 -10.77 -3.14
C THR A 192 -7.96 -11.76 -4.30
N PHE A 193 -9.07 -12.39 -4.64
CA PHE A 193 -9.14 -13.43 -5.68
C PHE A 193 -8.58 -12.97 -7.03
N ASN A 194 -8.82 -11.72 -7.43
CA ASN A 194 -8.32 -11.16 -8.68
C ASN A 194 -6.81 -10.83 -8.64
N LEU A 195 -6.18 -10.90 -7.46
CA LEU A 195 -4.75 -10.57 -7.32
C LEU A 195 -3.85 -11.77 -7.61
N ASP A 196 -2.76 -11.53 -8.28
CA ASP A 196 -1.62 -12.41 -8.41
C ASP A 196 -0.73 -12.34 -7.17
N ARG A 197 -0.52 -11.11 -6.66
CA ARG A 197 0.32 -10.87 -5.49
C ARG A 197 0.10 -9.48 -4.90
N VAL A 198 0.61 -9.31 -3.69
CA VAL A 198 0.80 -8.01 -3.04
C VAL A 198 2.29 -7.82 -2.80
N GLU A 199 2.84 -6.70 -3.25
CA GLU A 199 4.26 -6.35 -3.10
C GLU A 199 4.40 -5.25 -2.06
N PHE A 200 5.41 -5.35 -1.21
CA PHE A 200 5.75 -4.36 -0.19
C PHE A 200 7.21 -3.93 -0.40
N LEU A 201 7.43 -2.67 -0.72
CA LEU A 201 8.74 -2.04 -0.63
C LEU A 201 8.77 -1.18 0.62
N LYS A 202 9.69 -1.46 1.53
CA LYS A 202 9.72 -0.83 2.85
C LYS A 202 10.73 0.33 2.91
N GLY A 203 10.34 1.40 3.59
CA GLY A 203 11.11 2.65 3.67
C GLY A 203 10.92 3.56 2.45
N PRO A 204 11.69 4.66 2.37
CA PRO A 204 11.56 5.64 1.29
C PRO A 204 11.68 5.01 -0.09
N SER A 205 10.65 5.19 -0.90
CA SER A 205 10.49 4.54 -2.21
C SER A 205 10.08 5.49 -3.34
N SER A 206 10.28 6.79 -3.18
CA SER A 206 9.87 7.79 -4.19
C SER A 206 10.48 7.57 -5.57
N LEU A 207 11.62 6.90 -5.67
CA LEU A 207 12.23 6.55 -6.97
C LEU A 207 11.26 5.72 -7.82
N SER A 208 10.62 4.70 -7.26
CA SER A 208 9.74 3.79 -7.99
C SER A 208 8.26 4.18 -7.94
N SER A 209 7.82 4.84 -6.87
CA SER A 209 6.39 5.07 -6.59
C SER A 209 5.97 6.54 -6.50
N GLY A 210 6.91 7.48 -6.73
CA GLY A 210 6.61 8.91 -6.67
C GLY A 210 6.47 9.45 -5.24
N GLN A 211 5.63 10.46 -5.08
CA GLN A 211 5.45 11.16 -3.81
C GLN A 211 4.70 10.32 -2.77
N GLY A 212 4.88 10.64 -1.47
CA GLY A 212 4.13 10.03 -0.39
C GLY A 212 4.71 8.73 0.17
N ALA A 213 5.75 8.19 -0.42
CA ALA A 213 6.32 6.88 -0.08
C ALA A 213 7.41 6.94 1.00
N VAL A 214 7.12 7.56 2.15
CA VAL A 214 8.10 7.70 3.25
C VAL A 214 8.27 6.41 4.04
N GLY A 215 7.17 5.83 4.48
CA GLY A 215 7.17 4.56 5.22
C GLY A 215 7.32 3.35 4.31
N GLY A 216 6.91 3.48 3.05
CA GLY A 216 7.00 2.45 2.03
C GLY A 216 5.88 2.49 0.99
N THR A 217 5.83 1.44 0.20
CA THR A 217 4.85 1.26 -0.87
C THR A 217 4.22 -0.13 -0.79
N ILE A 218 2.91 -0.19 -0.97
CA ILE A 218 2.12 -1.40 -1.14
C ILE A 218 1.59 -1.42 -2.57
N ASN A 219 1.87 -2.48 -3.33
CA ASN A 219 1.42 -2.62 -4.71
C ASN A 219 0.54 -3.86 -4.87
N PHE A 220 -0.72 -3.64 -5.22
CA PHE A 220 -1.67 -4.70 -5.55
C PHE A 220 -1.56 -5.02 -7.05
N VAL A 221 -1.17 -6.25 -7.36
CA VAL A 221 -0.95 -6.71 -8.75
C VAL A 221 -2.02 -7.71 -9.12
N THR A 222 -2.79 -7.41 -10.15
CA THR A 222 -3.83 -8.32 -10.68
C THR A 222 -3.22 -9.44 -11.50
N LYS A 223 -3.93 -10.57 -11.60
CA LYS A 223 -3.55 -11.70 -12.45
C LYS A 223 -3.46 -11.27 -13.91
N ALA A 224 -2.48 -11.82 -14.62
CA ALA A 224 -2.24 -11.53 -16.03
C ALA A 224 -2.29 -12.81 -16.87
N PRO A 225 -2.44 -12.70 -18.22
CA PRO A 225 -2.38 -13.83 -19.12
C PRO A 225 -1.07 -14.60 -19.01
N HIS A 226 -1.15 -15.91 -19.18
CA HIS A 226 0.00 -16.79 -19.33
C HIS A 226 -0.10 -17.56 -20.66
N THR A 227 1.04 -17.92 -21.20
CA THR A 227 1.10 -18.77 -22.39
C THR A 227 1.02 -20.24 -21.95
N GLY A 228 0.11 -21.02 -22.55
CA GLY A 228 -0.09 -22.42 -22.26
C GLY A 228 -1.57 -22.83 -22.24
N PRO A 229 -1.87 -24.06 -21.75
CA PRO A 229 -3.25 -24.52 -21.62
C PRO A 229 -4.14 -23.54 -20.85
N VAL A 230 -5.43 -23.55 -21.21
CA VAL A 230 -6.41 -22.78 -20.45
C VAL A 230 -6.57 -23.40 -19.07
N GLU A 231 -6.36 -22.61 -18.04
CA GLU A 231 -6.61 -22.94 -16.64
C GLU A 231 -7.76 -22.08 -16.11
N SER A 232 -8.69 -22.73 -15.42
CA SER A 232 -9.83 -22.05 -14.80
C SER A 232 -9.88 -22.40 -13.32
N GLU A 233 -10.32 -21.42 -12.53
CA GLU A 233 -10.48 -21.57 -11.09
C GLU A 233 -11.76 -20.91 -10.61
N ALA A 234 -12.38 -21.47 -9.58
CA ALA A 234 -13.56 -20.89 -8.94
C ALA A 234 -13.51 -21.12 -7.44
N PHE A 235 -14.21 -20.30 -6.70
CA PHE A 235 -14.45 -20.53 -5.27
C PHE A 235 -15.82 -20.04 -4.83
N ILE A 236 -16.30 -20.60 -3.72
CA ILE A 236 -17.47 -20.16 -2.97
C ILE A 236 -17.18 -20.28 -1.48
N GLY A 237 -17.47 -19.25 -0.71
CA GLY A 237 -17.19 -19.19 0.73
C GLY A 237 -18.31 -18.53 1.52
N PHE A 238 -18.42 -18.95 2.78
CA PHE A 238 -19.42 -18.47 3.75
C PHE A 238 -18.80 -18.32 5.14
N ASP A 239 -19.37 -17.44 5.96
CA ASP A 239 -19.14 -17.40 7.41
C ASP A 239 -20.45 -17.52 8.21
N GLN A 240 -20.33 -17.65 9.54
CA GLN A 240 -21.51 -17.79 10.41
C GLN A 240 -22.40 -16.54 10.51
N ARG A 241 -21.93 -15.37 10.07
CA ARG A 241 -22.72 -14.12 10.04
C ARG A 241 -23.53 -13.97 8.75
N GLY A 242 -23.35 -14.89 7.80
CA GLY A 242 -23.99 -14.83 6.48
C GLY A 242 -23.17 -14.06 5.43
N THR A 243 -21.89 -13.86 5.68
CA THR A 243 -20.95 -13.42 4.64
C THR A 243 -20.96 -14.44 3.51
N PHE A 244 -21.01 -13.95 2.28
CA PHE A 244 -20.96 -14.75 1.07
C PHE A 244 -19.85 -14.21 0.15
N ARG A 245 -18.97 -15.11 -0.32
CA ARG A 245 -17.90 -14.80 -1.25
C ARG A 245 -17.89 -15.79 -2.39
N SER A 246 -17.60 -15.35 -3.60
CA SER A 246 -17.46 -16.21 -4.77
C SER A 246 -16.56 -15.56 -5.80
N GLY A 247 -15.95 -16.38 -6.63
CA GLY A 247 -15.14 -15.93 -7.75
C GLY A 247 -14.97 -16.99 -8.80
N PHE A 248 -14.67 -16.53 -10.01
CA PHE A 248 -14.31 -17.34 -11.16
C PHE A 248 -13.22 -16.64 -11.95
N GLY A 249 -12.23 -17.41 -12.39
CA GLY A 249 -11.13 -16.93 -13.22
C GLY A 249 -10.78 -17.94 -14.29
N SER A 250 -10.33 -17.44 -15.43
CA SER A 250 -9.87 -18.28 -16.55
C SER A 250 -8.77 -17.55 -17.31
N GLY A 251 -7.75 -18.27 -17.73
CA GLY A 251 -6.64 -17.72 -18.50
C GLY A 251 -5.84 -18.78 -19.22
N GLY A 252 -5.13 -18.36 -20.26
CA GLY A 252 -4.28 -19.22 -21.08
C GLY A 252 -4.22 -18.73 -22.53
N SER A 253 -3.62 -19.56 -23.42
CA SER A 253 -3.55 -19.26 -24.84
C SER A 253 -4.89 -19.51 -25.52
N THR A 254 -5.26 -18.62 -26.44
CA THR A 254 -6.44 -18.79 -27.29
C THR A 254 -6.11 -19.66 -28.53
N THR A 255 -7.10 -19.90 -29.36
CA THR A 255 -6.89 -20.53 -30.68
C THR A 255 -6.17 -19.60 -31.68
N ILE A 256 -6.08 -18.31 -31.40
CA ILE A 256 -5.32 -17.34 -32.20
C ILE A 256 -3.86 -17.38 -31.72
N GLN A 257 -2.96 -17.72 -32.63
CA GLN A 257 -1.54 -17.81 -32.33
C GLN A 257 -0.99 -16.50 -31.77
N GLY A 258 -0.32 -16.57 -30.62
CA GLY A 258 0.28 -15.44 -29.94
C GLY A 258 -0.69 -14.60 -29.10
N LEU A 259 -1.98 -14.95 -29.05
CA LEU A 259 -2.97 -14.27 -28.21
C LEU A 259 -3.26 -15.08 -26.96
N ASP A 260 -2.90 -14.51 -25.81
CA ASP A 260 -3.17 -15.03 -24.48
C ASP A 260 -4.19 -14.14 -23.76
N TYR A 261 -5.02 -14.72 -22.89
CA TYR A 261 -6.02 -13.97 -22.12
C TYR A 261 -6.00 -14.34 -20.64
N ARG A 262 -6.49 -13.42 -19.82
CA ARG A 262 -6.92 -13.65 -18.45
C ARG A 262 -8.20 -12.86 -18.19
N PHE A 263 -9.13 -13.51 -17.48
CA PHE A 263 -10.37 -12.91 -16.99
C PHE A 263 -10.64 -13.42 -15.59
N ASP A 264 -10.96 -12.51 -14.67
CA ASP A 264 -11.35 -12.81 -13.30
C ASP A 264 -12.55 -11.98 -12.89
N ILE A 265 -13.48 -12.59 -12.17
CA ILE A 265 -14.59 -11.92 -11.50
C ILE A 265 -14.70 -12.44 -10.07
N SER A 266 -14.85 -11.54 -9.13
CA SER A 266 -15.15 -11.89 -7.75
C SER A 266 -16.30 -11.04 -7.22
N ARG A 267 -17.05 -11.62 -6.29
CA ARG A 267 -18.14 -10.96 -5.57
C ARG A 267 -18.06 -11.32 -4.09
N THR A 268 -18.15 -10.30 -3.26
CA THR A 268 -18.24 -10.43 -1.81
C THR A 268 -19.47 -9.69 -1.31
N LYS A 269 -20.19 -10.31 -0.37
CA LYS A 269 -21.13 -9.65 0.53
C LYS A 269 -20.69 -10.02 1.94
N GLU A 270 -20.04 -9.12 2.62
CA GLU A 270 -19.61 -9.32 4.01
C GLU A 270 -20.62 -8.71 4.96
N ILE A 271 -20.95 -9.45 6.00
CA ILE A 271 -21.77 -8.99 7.12
C ILE A 271 -20.82 -8.71 8.29
N GLY A 272 -20.78 -7.46 8.73
CA GLY A 272 -19.94 -7.04 9.85
C GLY A 272 -20.42 -7.58 11.21
N PHE A 273 -19.59 -7.42 12.22
CA PHE A 273 -19.91 -7.77 13.60
C PHE A 273 -20.49 -6.59 14.41
N ILE A 274 -20.44 -5.39 13.87
CA ILE A 274 -21.13 -4.20 14.35
C ILE A 274 -22.52 -4.18 13.73
N ASP A 275 -23.52 -3.78 14.50
CA ASP A 275 -24.92 -3.78 14.07
C ASP A 275 -25.15 -3.00 12.78
N ASP A 276 -25.90 -3.59 11.86
CA ASP A 276 -26.22 -3.00 10.55
C ASP A 276 -25.00 -2.52 9.74
N THR A 277 -23.90 -3.28 9.82
CA THR A 277 -22.75 -3.06 8.94
C THR A 277 -22.65 -4.16 7.90
N GLU A 278 -22.45 -3.79 6.66
CA GLU A 278 -22.16 -4.71 5.56
C GLU A 278 -21.28 -4.02 4.52
N PHE A 279 -20.52 -4.80 3.77
CA PHE A 279 -20.03 -4.32 2.49
C PHE A 279 -20.30 -5.33 1.37
N LYS A 280 -20.50 -4.81 0.18
CA LYS A 280 -20.65 -5.55 -1.05
C LYS A 280 -19.59 -5.06 -2.02
N ASN A 281 -18.91 -5.99 -2.66
CA ASN A 281 -17.90 -5.69 -3.66
C ASN A 281 -18.07 -6.61 -4.86
N VAL A 282 -17.98 -6.04 -6.05
CA VAL A 282 -17.79 -6.78 -7.31
C VAL A 282 -16.52 -6.26 -7.95
N HIS A 283 -15.60 -7.16 -8.26
CA HIS A 283 -14.35 -6.83 -8.96
C HIS A 283 -14.26 -7.69 -10.21
N VAL A 284 -14.18 -7.04 -11.35
CA VAL A 284 -13.95 -7.67 -12.67
C VAL A 284 -12.62 -7.18 -13.19
N SER A 285 -11.76 -8.07 -13.62
CA SER A 285 -10.48 -7.75 -14.26
C SER A 285 -10.29 -8.62 -15.49
N GLY A 286 -9.70 -8.04 -16.54
CA GLY A 286 -9.40 -8.76 -17.76
C GLY A 286 -8.19 -8.16 -18.46
N GLN A 287 -7.40 -9.04 -19.10
CA GLN A 287 -6.24 -8.65 -19.90
C GLN A 287 -6.07 -9.57 -21.09
N LEU A 288 -5.70 -8.99 -22.20
CA LEU A 288 -5.28 -9.67 -23.43
C LEU A 288 -3.83 -9.31 -23.71
N ASN A 289 -2.99 -10.31 -23.97
CA ASN A 289 -1.61 -10.14 -24.42
C ASN A 289 -1.50 -10.67 -25.83
N TYR A 290 -0.95 -9.89 -26.75
CA TYR A 290 -0.76 -10.32 -28.12
C TYR A 290 0.71 -10.19 -28.53
N ARG A 291 1.31 -11.30 -28.92
CA ARG A 291 2.67 -11.37 -29.47
C ARG A 291 2.60 -11.27 -30.98
N LEU A 292 2.85 -10.07 -31.51
CA LEU A 292 2.87 -9.82 -32.95
C LEU A 292 4.12 -10.40 -33.61
N SER A 293 5.26 -10.40 -32.90
CA SER A 293 6.51 -11.03 -33.34
C SER A 293 7.31 -11.49 -32.10
N ASP A 294 8.46 -12.12 -32.32
CA ASP A 294 9.36 -12.50 -31.23
C ASP A 294 9.89 -11.29 -30.46
N SER A 295 10.00 -10.12 -31.14
CA SER A 295 10.51 -8.88 -30.56
C SER A 295 9.44 -7.87 -30.16
N PHE A 296 8.15 -8.08 -30.53
CA PHE A 296 7.10 -7.09 -30.26
C PHE A 296 5.86 -7.74 -29.65
N ARG A 297 5.51 -7.24 -28.45
CA ARG A 297 4.35 -7.69 -27.66
C ARG A 297 3.50 -6.47 -27.28
N THR A 298 2.19 -6.64 -27.28
CA THR A 298 1.24 -5.60 -26.85
C THR A 298 0.21 -6.17 -25.89
N PHE A 299 -0.41 -5.32 -25.10
CA PHE A 299 -1.49 -5.72 -24.21
C PHE A 299 -2.58 -4.66 -24.10
N VAL A 300 -3.77 -5.11 -23.74
CA VAL A 300 -4.88 -4.29 -23.27
C VAL A 300 -5.44 -4.92 -22.02
N ALA A 301 -5.65 -4.12 -20.98
CA ALA A 301 -6.23 -4.54 -19.71
C ALA A 301 -7.34 -3.59 -19.29
N ALA A 302 -8.41 -4.14 -18.70
CA ALA A 302 -9.51 -3.38 -18.14
C ALA A 302 -9.92 -3.96 -16.79
N GLU A 303 -10.26 -3.08 -15.86
CA GLU A 303 -10.76 -3.45 -14.53
C GLU A 303 -11.95 -2.58 -14.17
N PHE A 304 -12.90 -3.19 -13.48
CA PHE A 304 -14.07 -2.51 -12.92
C PHE A 304 -14.32 -2.99 -11.49
N LYS A 305 -14.61 -2.03 -10.59
CA LYS A 305 -14.94 -2.29 -9.19
C LYS A 305 -16.21 -1.53 -8.82
N ASP A 306 -17.15 -2.21 -8.18
CA ASP A 306 -18.35 -1.63 -7.57
C ASP A 306 -18.37 -2.03 -6.09
N TYR A 307 -18.13 -1.06 -5.21
CA TYR A 307 -18.07 -1.23 -3.77
C TYR A 307 -19.20 -0.45 -3.12
N LYS A 308 -19.94 -1.09 -2.21
CA LYS A 308 -21.00 -0.49 -1.41
C LYS A 308 -20.88 -0.97 0.02
N ALA A 309 -20.90 -0.04 0.96
CA ALA A 309 -20.87 -0.37 2.39
C ALA A 309 -21.89 0.46 3.17
N LYS A 310 -22.33 -0.12 4.28
CA LYS A 310 -22.93 0.59 5.40
C LYS A 310 -21.82 0.84 6.41
N PRO A 311 -21.39 2.10 6.57
CA PRO A 311 -20.19 2.42 7.32
C PRO A 311 -20.36 2.29 8.84
N TYR A 312 -19.22 2.06 9.49
CA TYR A 312 -19.00 2.15 10.92
C TYR A 312 -17.77 3.02 11.16
N GLU A 313 -17.95 4.12 11.87
CA GLU A 313 -16.92 5.15 12.08
C GLU A 313 -16.29 5.07 13.48
N GLY A 314 -16.26 3.88 14.07
CA GLY A 314 -15.63 3.63 15.37
C GLY A 314 -16.62 3.69 16.55
N THR A 315 -16.16 3.19 17.68
CA THR A 315 -16.86 3.19 18.97
C THR A 315 -16.29 4.31 19.84
N PRO A 316 -17.10 5.19 20.44
CA PRO A 316 -16.60 6.31 21.23
C PRO A 316 -15.92 5.84 22.51
N LEU A 317 -14.85 6.55 22.89
CA LEU A 317 -14.29 6.49 24.24
C LEU A 317 -15.25 7.11 25.24
N VAL A 318 -15.44 6.46 26.38
CA VAL A 318 -16.28 6.97 27.46
C VAL A 318 -15.52 7.02 28.81
N PRO A 319 -15.90 7.89 29.75
CA PRO A 319 -15.32 7.89 31.07
C PRO A 319 -15.56 6.56 31.79
N VAL A 320 -14.55 6.03 32.47
CA VAL A 320 -14.69 4.84 33.32
C VAL A 320 -15.76 5.06 34.38
N ALA A 321 -15.83 6.27 34.95
CA ALA A 321 -16.82 6.64 35.95
C ALA A 321 -18.27 6.55 35.41
N PHE A 322 -18.50 6.90 34.15
CA PHE A 322 -19.81 6.78 33.49
C PHE A 322 -20.14 5.33 33.17
N SER A 323 -19.18 4.56 32.70
CA SER A 323 -19.36 3.16 32.31
C SER A 323 -19.60 2.25 33.54
N GLY A 324 -18.97 2.55 34.67
CA GLY A 324 -19.10 1.77 35.90
C GLY A 324 -18.77 0.28 35.69
N ALA A 325 -19.71 -0.60 36.04
CA ALA A 325 -19.56 -2.05 35.89
C ALA A 325 -19.50 -2.52 34.42
N ASN A 326 -19.87 -1.67 33.46
CA ASN A 326 -19.79 -1.98 32.02
C ASN A 326 -18.45 -1.59 31.39
N ALA A 327 -17.51 -1.03 32.14
CA ALA A 327 -16.18 -0.70 31.64
C ALA A 327 -15.46 -1.97 31.17
N THR A 328 -15.01 -1.99 29.91
CA THR A 328 -14.24 -3.12 29.39
C THR A 328 -12.79 -3.05 29.82
N SER A 329 -12.18 -4.19 30.03
CA SER A 329 -10.75 -4.32 30.29
C SER A 329 -10.03 -4.84 29.04
N GLY A 330 -8.76 -4.46 28.86
CA GLY A 330 -7.89 -5.06 27.85
C GLY A 330 -8.12 -4.54 26.41
N ILE A 331 -8.90 -3.46 26.21
CA ILE A 331 -9.11 -2.81 24.89
C ILE A 331 -8.36 -1.49 24.83
N VAL A 332 -8.67 -0.55 25.73
CA VAL A 332 -8.01 0.75 25.84
C VAL A 332 -7.67 1.07 27.30
N SER A 333 -6.74 1.98 27.53
CA SER A 333 -6.45 2.55 28.85
C SER A 333 -5.84 3.94 28.69
N GLY A 334 -6.02 4.78 29.70
CA GLY A 334 -5.42 6.11 29.73
C GLY A 334 -6.36 7.17 30.26
N THR A 335 -5.95 8.42 30.12
CA THR A 335 -6.69 9.59 30.55
C THR A 335 -6.84 10.56 29.39
N LYS A 336 -8.05 10.98 29.10
CA LYS A 336 -8.32 11.99 28.11
C LYS A 336 -8.69 13.31 28.77
N VAL A 337 -7.80 14.28 28.60
CA VAL A 337 -7.92 15.61 29.23
C VAL A 337 -8.92 16.49 28.51
N SER A 338 -9.14 16.26 27.21
CA SER A 338 -10.12 17.00 26.40
C SER A 338 -10.73 16.06 25.37
N ASP A 339 -12.06 15.94 25.35
CA ASP A 339 -12.80 15.29 24.29
C ASP A 339 -12.92 16.19 23.05
N TYR A 340 -13.68 15.75 22.06
CA TYR A 340 -13.96 16.51 20.84
C TYR A 340 -14.62 17.88 21.13
N ASN A 341 -15.38 17.98 22.22
CA ASN A 341 -16.09 19.19 22.66
C ASN A 341 -15.30 20.04 23.69
N GLY A 342 -14.05 19.68 23.96
CA GLY A 342 -13.19 20.36 24.93
C GLY A 342 -13.43 19.98 26.38
N THR A 343 -14.22 18.90 26.64
CA THR A 343 -14.55 18.42 27.99
C THR A 343 -13.57 17.35 28.45
N ASN A 344 -13.21 17.37 29.75
CA ASN A 344 -12.33 16.35 30.32
C ASN A 344 -13.09 15.07 30.61
N LEU A 345 -12.70 13.96 29.94
CA LEU A 345 -13.26 12.63 30.15
C LEU A 345 -12.63 11.90 31.36
N GLY A 346 -11.47 12.33 31.86
CA GLY A 346 -10.72 11.59 32.87
C GLY A 346 -10.21 10.24 32.36
N ALA A 347 -10.23 9.21 33.22
CA ALA A 347 -9.90 7.84 32.81
C ALA A 347 -10.95 7.29 31.83
N VAL A 348 -10.49 6.73 30.70
CA VAL A 348 -11.38 6.28 29.62
C VAL A 348 -11.37 4.79 29.39
N THR A 349 -12.46 4.29 28.85
CA THR A 349 -12.68 2.89 28.43
C THR A 349 -13.60 2.83 27.22
N ILE A 350 -13.78 1.63 26.66
CA ILE A 350 -14.92 1.28 25.83
C ILE A 350 -16.00 0.68 26.74
N ASP A 351 -17.25 1.11 26.60
CA ASP A 351 -18.36 0.55 27.36
C ASP A 351 -18.79 -0.79 26.73
N GLY A 352 -18.94 -1.82 27.55
CA GLY A 352 -19.32 -3.15 27.08
C GLY A 352 -20.67 -3.22 26.36
N ARG A 353 -21.57 -2.27 26.64
CA ARG A 353 -22.89 -2.16 25.97
C ARG A 353 -22.78 -1.63 24.53
N SER A 354 -21.69 -0.91 24.21
CA SER A 354 -21.47 -0.27 22.91
C SER A 354 -20.62 -1.09 21.93
N LEU A 355 -20.20 -2.31 22.30
CA LEU A 355 -19.28 -3.14 21.52
C LEU A 355 -19.82 -3.55 20.15
N SER A 356 -21.11 -3.55 19.92
CA SER A 356 -21.72 -3.80 18.61
C SER A 356 -22.52 -2.61 18.08
N THR A 357 -22.58 -1.49 18.82
CA THR A 357 -23.41 -0.34 18.46
C THR A 357 -22.83 0.39 17.26
N ASN A 358 -23.67 0.58 16.23
CA ASN A 358 -23.37 1.43 15.10
C ASN A 358 -23.97 2.84 15.34
N TYR A 359 -23.10 3.84 15.50
CA TYR A 359 -23.53 5.23 15.71
C TYR A 359 -23.89 5.97 14.43
N ASN A 360 -23.72 5.35 13.28
CA ASN A 360 -24.06 5.98 12.00
C ASN A 360 -25.57 6.07 11.81
N VAL A 361 -26.02 7.00 10.96
CA VAL A 361 -27.43 7.10 10.52
C VAL A 361 -27.84 5.84 9.74
N ILE A 362 -29.16 5.52 9.74
CA ILE A 362 -29.65 4.27 9.14
C ILE A 362 -29.49 4.20 7.63
N ASP A 363 -29.53 5.36 6.95
CA ASP A 363 -29.34 5.53 5.52
C ASP A 363 -27.87 5.87 5.16
N GLY A 364 -26.97 5.87 6.16
CA GLY A 364 -25.55 6.06 5.93
C GLY A 364 -24.98 5.01 4.98
N HIS A 365 -24.19 5.45 4.00
CA HIS A 365 -23.60 4.57 3.01
C HIS A 365 -22.30 5.11 2.43
N LYS A 366 -21.45 4.21 1.98
CA LYS A 366 -20.28 4.49 1.16
C LYS A 366 -20.40 3.71 -0.14
N THR A 367 -20.41 4.42 -1.26
CA THR A 367 -20.46 3.81 -2.59
C THR A 367 -19.24 4.24 -3.37
N ILE A 368 -18.55 3.28 -4.00
CA ILE A 368 -17.37 3.55 -4.79
C ILE A 368 -17.45 2.75 -6.08
N LYS A 369 -17.27 3.44 -7.20
CA LYS A 369 -17.12 2.81 -8.51
C LYS A 369 -15.78 3.21 -9.09
N GLU A 370 -14.99 2.24 -9.50
CA GLU A 370 -13.69 2.46 -10.12
C GLU A 370 -13.60 1.72 -11.45
N SER A 371 -12.98 2.35 -12.41
CA SER A 371 -12.65 1.72 -13.69
C SER A 371 -11.23 2.06 -14.10
N TRP A 372 -10.56 1.07 -14.67
CA TRP A 372 -9.24 1.16 -15.24
C TRP A 372 -9.25 0.69 -16.68
N VAL A 373 -8.51 1.38 -17.52
CA VAL A 373 -8.11 0.88 -18.83
C VAL A 373 -6.60 1.14 -18.96
N ARG A 374 -5.87 0.11 -19.36
CA ARG A 374 -4.43 0.18 -19.61
C ARG A 374 -4.13 -0.48 -20.94
N SER A 375 -3.26 0.12 -21.73
CA SER A 375 -2.77 -0.46 -22.97
C SER A 375 -1.29 -0.13 -23.12
N GLY A 376 -0.53 -1.03 -23.68
CA GLY A 376 0.89 -0.80 -23.85
C GLY A 376 1.56 -1.84 -24.74
N PHE A 377 2.86 -1.66 -24.90
CA PHE A 377 3.70 -2.56 -25.68
C PHE A 377 5.07 -2.73 -25.05
N GLU A 378 5.71 -3.82 -25.43
CA GLU A 378 7.12 -4.08 -25.21
C GLU A 378 7.77 -4.42 -26.56
N TRP A 379 8.86 -3.72 -26.85
CA TRP A 379 9.59 -3.89 -28.09
C TRP A 379 11.08 -4.09 -27.82
N ASP A 380 11.56 -5.29 -28.10
CA ASP A 380 12.98 -5.62 -28.10
C ASP A 380 13.60 -5.07 -29.39
N LEU A 381 14.15 -3.83 -29.36
CA LEU A 381 14.77 -3.15 -30.47
C LEU A 381 16.01 -3.93 -30.97
N ASN A 382 16.72 -4.55 -30.04
CA ASN A 382 17.80 -5.50 -30.26
C ASN A 382 18.07 -6.29 -28.96
N ASN A 383 19.08 -7.13 -28.94
CA ASN A 383 19.43 -7.95 -27.77
C ASN A 383 19.85 -7.16 -26.52
N ALA A 384 20.15 -5.87 -26.68
CA ALA A 384 20.60 -5.01 -25.59
C ALA A 384 19.56 -3.97 -25.15
N VAL A 385 18.61 -3.61 -26.03
CA VAL A 385 17.70 -2.49 -25.79
C VAL A 385 16.25 -2.95 -25.91
N THR A 386 15.49 -2.74 -24.84
CA THR A 386 14.04 -2.96 -24.81
C THR A 386 13.33 -1.64 -24.51
N LEU A 387 12.36 -1.28 -25.34
CA LEU A 387 11.45 -0.15 -25.14
C LEU A 387 10.11 -0.70 -24.62
N ARG A 388 9.61 -0.11 -23.54
CA ARG A 388 8.27 -0.35 -23.01
C ARG A 388 7.51 0.96 -22.91
N SER A 389 6.23 0.92 -23.25
CA SER A 389 5.36 2.06 -23.05
C SER A 389 3.97 1.58 -22.69
N GLN A 390 3.33 2.26 -21.71
CA GLN A 390 1.93 2.06 -21.41
C GLN A 390 1.23 3.39 -21.19
N ILE A 391 0.01 3.47 -21.66
CA ILE A 391 -0.95 4.51 -21.32
C ILE A 391 -2.01 3.94 -20.40
N TYR A 392 -2.55 4.76 -19.54
CA TYR A 392 -3.62 4.36 -18.64
C TYR A 392 -4.62 5.48 -18.40
N ASN A 393 -5.85 5.06 -18.11
CA ASN A 393 -6.90 5.92 -17.59
C ASN A 393 -7.52 5.25 -16.36
N TYR A 394 -7.64 6.01 -15.28
CA TYR A 394 -8.33 5.63 -14.07
C TYR A 394 -9.43 6.60 -13.78
N ASN A 395 -10.63 6.09 -13.48
CA ASN A 395 -11.77 6.88 -13.06
C ASN A 395 -12.36 6.29 -11.79
N ALA A 396 -12.68 7.17 -10.84
CA ALA A 396 -13.39 6.78 -9.63
C ALA A 396 -14.45 7.80 -9.26
N SER A 397 -15.59 7.30 -8.81
CA SER A 397 -16.66 8.07 -8.19
C SER A 397 -16.94 7.49 -6.82
N ARG A 398 -16.88 8.31 -5.76
CA ARG A 398 -17.03 7.91 -4.36
C ARG A 398 -18.05 8.80 -3.69
N ASP A 399 -19.05 8.19 -3.09
CA ASP A 399 -20.06 8.87 -2.29
C ASP A 399 -19.99 8.39 -0.85
N TRP A 400 -19.88 9.31 0.08
CA TRP A 400 -19.92 9.06 1.52
C TRP A 400 -21.01 9.88 2.17
N TYR A 401 -21.97 9.17 2.79
CA TYR A 401 -23.03 9.71 3.63
C TYR A 401 -22.91 9.02 4.98
N ASN A 402 -22.34 9.68 5.97
CA ASN A 402 -22.08 9.05 7.27
C ASN A 402 -22.05 10.07 8.40
N ASN A 403 -22.12 9.57 9.62
CA ASN A 403 -21.64 10.29 10.78
C ASN A 403 -20.13 10.11 10.84
N GLU A 404 -19.38 11.14 10.56
CA GLU A 404 -17.92 11.08 10.63
C GLU A 404 -17.43 11.23 12.08
N VAL A 405 -18.15 11.94 12.92
CA VAL A 405 -17.85 12.10 14.34
C VAL A 405 -18.90 11.37 15.19
N SER A 406 -18.42 10.62 16.16
CA SER A 406 -19.19 10.01 17.24
C SER A 406 -18.38 10.13 18.54
N ALA A 407 -18.57 11.22 19.27
CA ALA A 407 -17.77 11.57 20.45
C ALA A 407 -18.65 11.68 21.69
N PHE A 408 -18.23 11.03 22.80
CA PHE A 408 -18.93 11.13 24.06
C PHE A 408 -18.71 12.50 24.71
N ASN A 409 -19.80 13.17 25.07
CA ASN A 409 -19.83 14.45 25.75
C ASN A 409 -20.06 14.26 27.25
N ALA A 410 -19.03 14.53 28.05
CA ALA A 410 -19.09 14.35 29.50
C ALA A 410 -20.03 15.34 30.20
N GLY A 411 -20.34 16.47 29.57
CA GLY A 411 -21.26 17.49 30.13
C GLY A 411 -22.73 17.07 30.03
N THR A 412 -23.10 16.31 28.99
CA THR A 412 -24.48 15.85 28.74
C THR A 412 -24.68 14.37 29.01
N ASN A 413 -23.60 13.56 29.08
CA ASN A 413 -23.61 12.11 29.09
C ASN A 413 -24.23 11.48 27.81
N LEU A 414 -24.12 12.17 26.69
CA LEU A 414 -24.60 11.73 25.38
C LEU A 414 -23.43 11.55 24.43
N VAL A 415 -23.68 10.88 23.31
CA VAL A 415 -22.75 10.82 22.18
C VAL A 415 -23.15 11.88 21.17
N ASP A 416 -22.29 12.86 20.96
CA ASP A 416 -22.46 13.89 19.94
C ASP A 416 -22.04 13.29 18.59
N ARG A 417 -22.88 13.53 17.58
CA ARG A 417 -22.66 13.02 16.21
C ARG A 417 -22.64 14.18 15.22
N GLU A 418 -21.66 14.14 14.33
CA GLU A 418 -21.61 15.07 13.20
C GLU A 418 -21.73 14.30 11.89
N ARG A 419 -22.68 14.69 11.06
CA ARG A 419 -22.93 14.10 9.75
C ARG A 419 -22.06 14.76 8.71
N PHE A 420 -21.58 13.95 7.80
CA PHE A 420 -20.69 14.37 6.74
C PHE A 420 -21.08 13.76 5.40
N PHE A 421 -21.15 14.60 4.38
CA PHE A 421 -21.36 14.19 3.00
C PHE A 421 -20.17 14.59 2.16
N VAL A 422 -19.64 13.64 1.41
CA VAL A 422 -18.60 13.88 0.42
C VAL A 422 -18.88 13.05 -0.82
N HIS A 423 -18.79 13.69 -1.96
CA HIS A 423 -18.68 13.05 -3.24
C HIS A 423 -17.31 13.35 -3.84
N HIS A 424 -16.61 12.34 -4.31
CA HIS A 424 -15.33 12.48 -5.00
C HIS A 424 -15.46 11.94 -6.42
N ASN A 425 -15.22 12.78 -7.43
CA ASN A 425 -14.89 12.34 -8.77
C ASN A 425 -13.38 12.51 -8.97
N HIS A 426 -12.73 11.46 -9.43
CA HIS A 426 -11.29 11.38 -9.58
C HIS A 426 -10.97 10.72 -10.92
N ASN A 427 -10.31 11.46 -11.80
CA ASN A 427 -9.83 10.97 -13.09
C ASN A 427 -8.33 11.13 -13.18
N ILE A 428 -7.63 10.12 -13.69
CA ILE A 428 -6.20 10.19 -14.00
C ILE A 428 -6.00 9.64 -15.40
N VAL A 429 -5.30 10.42 -16.23
CA VAL A 429 -4.75 9.95 -17.50
C VAL A 429 -3.24 10.05 -17.41
N GLY A 430 -2.54 9.00 -17.81
CA GLY A 430 -1.08 9.03 -17.75
C GLY A 430 -0.40 8.07 -18.72
N ASN A 431 0.90 8.25 -18.79
CA ASN A 431 1.81 7.43 -19.59
C ASN A 431 3.07 7.12 -18.79
N VAL A 432 3.60 5.92 -19.00
CA VAL A 432 4.92 5.51 -18.51
C VAL A 432 5.66 4.88 -19.67
N THR A 433 6.85 5.38 -19.96
CA THR A 433 7.73 4.86 -21.01
C THR A 433 9.11 4.59 -20.45
N ASP A 434 9.58 3.36 -20.60
CA ASP A 434 10.87 2.87 -20.10
C ASP A 434 11.74 2.41 -21.27
N VAL A 435 13.01 2.79 -21.26
CA VAL A 435 14.06 2.23 -22.10
C VAL A 435 15.04 1.49 -21.21
N THR A 436 15.10 0.18 -21.36
CA THR A 436 16.07 -0.66 -20.65
C THR A 436 17.23 -0.99 -21.57
N TRP A 437 18.45 -0.81 -21.05
CA TRP A 437 19.67 -1.19 -21.74
C TRP A 437 20.45 -2.22 -20.91
N ASN A 438 20.86 -3.30 -21.58
CA ASN A 438 21.71 -4.35 -21.02
C ASN A 438 23.01 -4.38 -21.81
N GLY A 439 24.13 -4.11 -21.15
CA GLY A 439 25.43 -4.03 -21.85
C GLY A 439 26.58 -4.11 -20.86
N SER A 440 27.67 -3.43 -21.23
CA SER A 440 28.84 -3.30 -20.35
C SER A 440 29.36 -1.88 -20.34
N ILE A 441 29.76 -1.40 -19.16
CA ILE A 441 30.44 -0.13 -18.94
C ILE A 441 31.82 -0.47 -18.39
N PHE A 442 32.88 0.00 -19.04
CA PHE A 442 34.29 -0.31 -18.68
C PHE A 442 34.57 -1.82 -18.55
N GLY A 443 33.90 -2.65 -19.36
CA GLY A 443 34.03 -4.10 -19.31
C GLY A 443 33.23 -4.78 -18.19
N LEU A 444 32.53 -4.04 -17.35
CA LEU A 444 31.68 -4.54 -16.27
C LEU A 444 30.24 -4.69 -16.78
N SER A 445 29.58 -5.79 -16.40
CA SER A 445 28.16 -6.01 -16.77
C SER A 445 27.28 -4.94 -16.15
N ASN A 446 26.50 -4.28 -16.98
CA ASN A 446 25.61 -3.19 -16.59
C ASN A 446 24.20 -3.38 -17.11
N ARG A 447 23.22 -2.95 -16.33
CA ARG A 447 21.82 -2.87 -16.71
C ARG A 447 21.25 -1.55 -16.23
N MET A 448 20.74 -0.75 -17.15
CA MET A 448 20.21 0.58 -16.90
C MET A 448 18.78 0.68 -17.43
N VAL A 449 17.94 1.45 -16.74
CA VAL A 449 16.62 1.86 -17.23
C VAL A 449 16.49 3.38 -17.10
N ALA A 450 16.07 4.01 -18.19
CA ALA A 450 15.63 5.39 -18.21
C ALA A 450 14.12 5.42 -18.43
N SER A 451 13.40 6.20 -17.62
CA SER A 451 11.94 6.27 -17.68
C SER A 451 11.44 7.70 -17.74
N VAL A 452 10.37 7.89 -18.49
CA VAL A 452 9.59 9.12 -18.47
C VAL A 452 8.16 8.76 -18.10
N GLU A 453 7.64 9.46 -17.11
CA GLU A 453 6.25 9.35 -16.66
C GLU A 453 5.56 10.70 -16.83
N SER A 454 4.32 10.70 -17.26
CA SER A 454 3.46 11.88 -17.25
C SER A 454 2.06 11.51 -16.79
N SER A 455 1.45 12.39 -16.02
CA SER A 455 0.05 12.20 -15.60
C SER A 455 -0.64 13.54 -15.43
N HIS A 456 -1.92 13.54 -15.76
CA HIS A 456 -2.87 14.59 -15.45
C HIS A 456 -3.96 14.01 -14.57
N THR A 457 -4.22 14.68 -13.45
CA THR A 457 -5.23 14.26 -12.47
C THR A 457 -6.26 15.36 -12.31
N ASP A 458 -7.55 15.03 -12.52
CA ASP A 458 -8.68 15.84 -12.13
C ASP A 458 -9.33 15.29 -10.88
N PHE A 459 -9.53 16.12 -9.91
CA PHE A 459 -10.23 15.80 -8.69
C PHE A 459 -11.31 16.83 -8.38
N THR A 460 -12.53 16.37 -8.19
CA THR A 460 -13.67 17.20 -7.84
C THR A 460 -14.32 16.65 -6.58
N ARG A 461 -14.56 17.53 -5.61
CA ARG A 461 -15.21 17.20 -4.33
C ARG A 461 -16.42 18.12 -4.12
N PRO A 462 -17.59 17.84 -4.75
CA PRO A 462 -18.85 18.33 -4.23
C PRO A 462 -19.06 17.77 -2.82
N GLY A 463 -19.66 18.54 -1.96
CA GLY A 463 -19.87 18.08 -0.59
C GLY A 463 -20.74 19.06 0.20
N ALA A 464 -20.96 18.67 1.42
CA ALA A 464 -21.61 19.51 2.41
C ALA A 464 -20.73 19.52 3.66
N ALA A 465 -20.62 20.66 4.28
CA ALA A 465 -19.95 20.81 5.56
C ALA A 465 -21.00 21.20 6.61
N ASN A 466 -20.88 20.62 7.78
CA ASN A 466 -21.57 20.97 9.02
C ASN A 466 -23.10 20.85 8.93
N PHE A 467 -23.58 19.63 9.14
CA PHE A 467 -24.94 19.44 9.62
C PHE A 467 -25.03 19.88 11.07
N PRO A 468 -26.21 20.33 11.53
CA PRO A 468 -26.44 20.49 12.94
C PRO A 468 -26.07 19.20 13.65
N GLY A 469 -25.19 19.30 14.64
CA GLY A 469 -24.85 18.20 15.51
C GLY A 469 -26.11 17.63 16.16
N GLU A 470 -26.11 16.34 16.40
CA GLU A 470 -27.18 15.62 17.07
C GLU A 470 -26.54 14.80 18.19
N SER A 471 -27.20 14.77 19.36
CA SER A 471 -26.73 13.97 20.49
C SER A 471 -27.67 12.83 20.76
N VAL A 472 -27.10 11.63 20.99
CA VAL A 472 -27.87 10.41 21.27
C VAL A 472 -27.36 9.73 22.54
N PRO A 473 -28.19 8.94 23.24
CA PRO A 473 -27.70 8.06 24.31
C PRO A 473 -26.62 7.11 23.80
N LEU A 474 -25.78 6.61 24.72
CA LEU A 474 -24.72 5.65 24.37
C LEU A 474 -25.28 4.36 23.73
N VAL A 475 -26.46 3.92 24.14
CA VAL A 475 -27.16 2.73 23.60
C VAL A 475 -28.68 2.95 23.60
N GLY A 476 -29.41 2.18 22.76
CA GLY A 476 -30.87 2.20 22.74
C GLY A 476 -31.50 3.45 22.13
N PHE A 477 -30.88 4.03 21.12
CA PHE A 477 -31.34 5.24 20.45
C PHE A 477 -31.84 4.95 19.02
N ASP A 478 -32.64 5.83 18.49
CA ASP A 478 -32.96 5.89 17.07
C ASP A 478 -31.76 6.51 16.34
N ARG A 479 -31.27 5.82 15.33
CA ARG A 479 -30.13 6.26 14.55
C ARG A 479 -30.46 7.44 13.64
N GLY A 480 -31.75 7.66 13.35
CA GLY A 480 -32.19 8.74 12.47
C GLY A 480 -31.72 8.59 11.02
N THR A 481 -32.00 9.63 10.24
CA THR A 481 -31.61 9.73 8.84
C THR A 481 -30.70 10.94 8.59
N TYR A 482 -30.09 10.98 7.41
CA TYR A 482 -29.04 11.94 7.08
C TYR A 482 -29.50 13.41 7.11
N GLY A 483 -30.62 13.80 6.50
CA GLY A 483 -31.18 15.17 6.46
C GLY A 483 -30.68 16.02 5.29
N LEU A 484 -30.96 17.36 5.36
CA LEU A 484 -30.65 18.30 4.28
C LEU A 484 -29.20 18.79 4.30
N LEU A 485 -28.66 19.08 3.09
CA LEU A 485 -27.25 19.38 2.83
C LEU A 485 -26.98 20.88 2.57
N THR A 486 -25.88 21.41 3.10
CA THR A 486 -25.26 22.63 2.59
C THR A 486 -24.26 22.28 1.48
N THR A 487 -24.15 23.12 0.43
CA THR A 487 -23.32 22.80 -0.74
C THR A 487 -21.95 23.48 -0.69
N GLN A 488 -20.93 22.70 -1.00
CA GLN A 488 -19.60 23.20 -1.32
C GLN A 488 -19.03 22.46 -2.53
N LEU A 489 -18.07 23.09 -3.21
CA LEU A 489 -17.34 22.50 -4.32
C LEU A 489 -15.87 22.79 -4.16
N GLN A 490 -15.06 21.74 -4.14
CA GLN A 490 -13.62 21.82 -4.21
C GLN A 490 -13.13 21.13 -5.46
N THR A 491 -12.20 21.74 -6.16
CA THR A 491 -11.54 21.14 -7.32
C THR A 491 -10.04 21.19 -7.14
N ALA A 492 -9.36 20.19 -7.68
CA ALA A 492 -7.90 20.17 -7.76
C ALA A 492 -7.50 19.50 -9.08
N THR A 493 -6.55 20.09 -9.78
CA THR A 493 -5.86 19.44 -10.89
C THR A 493 -4.39 19.29 -10.56
N ILE A 494 -3.80 18.17 -10.97
CA ILE A 494 -2.37 17.92 -10.77
C ILE A 494 -1.76 17.48 -12.09
N ASP A 495 -0.82 18.29 -12.58
CA ASP A 495 0.03 17.95 -13.70
C ASP A 495 1.39 17.51 -13.19
N SER A 496 1.81 16.30 -13.54
CA SER A 496 3.04 15.71 -13.09
C SER A 496 3.84 15.12 -14.25
N VAL A 497 5.13 15.39 -14.26
CA VAL A 497 6.10 14.72 -15.12
C VAL A 497 7.19 14.17 -14.21
N ALA A 498 7.71 12.98 -14.53
CA ALA A 498 8.87 12.45 -13.83
C ALA A 498 9.86 11.85 -14.82
N ILE A 499 11.13 12.08 -14.55
CA ILE A 499 12.26 11.48 -15.27
C ILE A 499 13.00 10.63 -14.24
N ASN A 500 13.15 9.34 -14.54
CA ASN A 500 13.85 8.39 -13.69
C ASN A 500 15.03 7.80 -14.44
N LEU A 501 16.12 7.59 -13.72
CA LEU A 501 17.26 6.78 -14.16
C LEU A 501 17.60 5.80 -13.06
N GLU A 502 17.63 4.52 -13.39
CA GLU A 502 18.03 3.46 -12.45
C GLU A 502 19.10 2.59 -13.12
N ASP A 503 20.14 2.25 -12.36
CA ASP A 503 21.30 1.51 -12.84
C ASP A 503 21.71 0.40 -11.89
N ARG A 504 22.16 -0.72 -12.47
CA ARG A 504 22.83 -1.81 -11.76
C ARG A 504 24.14 -2.14 -12.45
N LEU A 505 25.24 -1.84 -11.79
CA LEU A 505 26.59 -2.15 -12.23
C LEU A 505 27.16 -3.32 -11.42
N LYS A 506 27.46 -4.44 -12.07
CA LYS A 506 28.17 -5.57 -11.47
C LYS A 506 29.67 -5.31 -11.47
N LEU A 507 30.22 -5.05 -10.29
CA LEU A 507 31.67 -4.91 -10.11
C LEU A 507 32.39 -6.26 -10.13
N THR A 508 31.72 -7.31 -9.62
CA THR A 508 32.13 -8.71 -9.71
C THR A 508 30.88 -9.57 -9.94
N ASP A 509 31.04 -10.86 -10.13
CA ASP A 509 29.90 -11.80 -10.23
C ASP A 509 29.02 -11.79 -8.97
N SER A 510 29.59 -11.52 -7.80
CA SER A 510 28.93 -11.54 -6.51
C SER A 510 28.60 -10.16 -5.95
N PHE A 511 29.16 -9.06 -6.49
CA PHE A 511 28.98 -7.72 -5.94
C PHE A 511 28.43 -6.76 -7.02
N ALA A 512 27.31 -6.12 -6.72
CA ALA A 512 26.71 -5.15 -7.61
C ALA A 512 26.36 -3.85 -6.84
N LEU A 513 26.58 -2.73 -7.51
CA LEU A 513 26.04 -1.42 -7.12
C LEU A 513 24.66 -1.25 -7.80
N VAL A 514 23.71 -0.71 -7.06
CA VAL A 514 22.38 -0.37 -7.56
C VAL A 514 22.04 1.03 -7.10
N GLY A 515 21.66 1.89 -8.05
CA GLY A 515 21.30 3.25 -7.72
C GLY A 515 20.30 3.83 -8.69
N GLY A 516 19.71 4.97 -8.32
CA GLY A 516 18.80 5.68 -9.22
C GLY A 516 18.44 7.05 -8.69
N LEU A 517 18.02 7.89 -9.61
CA LEU A 517 17.56 9.26 -9.38
C LEU A 517 16.20 9.47 -10.05
N ARG A 518 15.35 10.25 -9.42
CA ARG A 518 14.06 10.72 -9.94
C ARG A 518 13.98 12.22 -9.78
N TYR A 519 13.69 12.92 -10.87
CA TYR A 519 13.26 14.30 -10.89
C TYR A 519 11.78 14.36 -11.25
N ASN A 520 10.95 14.96 -10.40
CA ASN A 520 9.49 14.91 -10.52
C ASN A 520 8.85 16.30 -10.33
N PRO A 521 8.96 17.22 -11.29
CA PRO A 521 8.17 18.45 -11.27
C PRO A 521 6.67 18.14 -11.35
N PHE A 522 5.89 18.85 -10.54
CA PHE A 522 4.44 18.80 -10.60
C PHE A 522 3.83 20.13 -10.15
N THR A 523 2.64 20.41 -10.67
CA THR A 523 1.85 21.61 -10.34
C THR A 523 0.48 21.19 -9.85
N LEU A 524 0.03 21.85 -8.79
CA LEU A 524 -1.30 21.73 -8.24
C LEU A 524 -2.04 23.05 -8.47
N ASP A 525 -3.21 22.98 -9.11
CA ASP A 525 -4.18 24.05 -9.21
C ASP A 525 -5.41 23.70 -8.39
N ARG A 526 -5.87 24.62 -7.53
CA ARG A 526 -7.03 24.38 -6.64
C ARG A 526 -8.02 25.52 -6.65
N ASN A 527 -9.32 25.14 -6.56
CA ASN A 527 -10.38 26.06 -6.24
C ASN A 527 -11.29 25.51 -5.12
N TRP A 528 -11.87 26.41 -4.35
CA TRP A 528 -12.85 26.07 -3.31
C TRP A 528 -13.97 27.12 -3.30
N ILE A 529 -15.16 26.69 -3.65
CA ILE A 529 -16.39 27.47 -3.67
C ILE A 529 -17.28 26.96 -2.54
N ARG A 530 -17.82 27.88 -1.76
CA ARG A 530 -18.81 27.57 -0.71
C ARG A 530 -19.96 28.56 -0.79
N ASN A 531 -21.19 28.04 -0.85
CA ASN A 531 -22.43 28.83 -1.01
C ASN A 531 -22.37 29.80 -2.22
N GLY A 532 -21.80 29.31 -3.34
CA GLY A 532 -21.70 30.06 -4.59
C GLY A 532 -20.59 31.11 -4.66
N ALA A 533 -19.78 31.27 -3.62
CA ALA A 533 -18.65 32.23 -3.58
C ALA A 533 -17.31 31.52 -3.37
N GLU A 534 -16.27 32.02 -4.01
CA GLU A 534 -14.90 31.54 -3.78
C GLU A 534 -14.45 31.86 -2.36
N ARG A 535 -13.75 30.95 -1.74
CA ARG A 535 -13.12 31.13 -0.42
C ARG A 535 -11.91 32.05 -0.55
N PRO A 536 -11.59 32.85 0.49
CA PRO A 536 -10.41 33.70 0.47
C PRO A 536 -9.12 32.91 0.16
N GLY A 537 -8.33 33.46 -0.76
CA GLY A 537 -7.09 32.86 -1.23
C GLY A 537 -7.25 31.81 -2.34
N PHE A 538 -8.47 31.55 -2.81
CA PHE A 538 -8.75 30.70 -3.96
C PHE A 538 -9.21 31.54 -5.17
N PRO A 539 -8.98 31.05 -6.41
CA PRO A 539 -8.16 29.88 -6.77
C PRO A 539 -6.67 30.12 -6.49
N TYR A 540 -5.89 29.06 -6.30
CA TYR A 540 -4.44 29.16 -6.19
C TYR A 540 -3.72 28.04 -6.92
N SER A 541 -2.46 28.32 -7.29
CA SER A 541 -1.57 27.39 -7.97
C SER A 541 -0.24 27.29 -7.23
N LYS A 542 0.31 26.07 -7.15
CA LYS A 542 1.63 25.85 -6.56
C LYS A 542 2.37 24.72 -7.27
N SER A 543 3.67 24.93 -7.51
CA SER A 543 4.55 23.97 -8.16
C SER A 543 5.68 23.55 -7.23
N TRP A 544 6.13 22.30 -7.39
CA TRP A 544 7.29 21.73 -6.69
C TRP A 544 8.14 20.95 -7.68
N GLN A 545 9.41 20.78 -7.37
CA GLN A 545 10.39 20.12 -8.21
C GLN A 545 11.30 19.19 -7.39
N PRO A 546 10.75 18.15 -6.73
CA PRO A 546 11.56 17.28 -5.91
C PRO A 546 12.53 16.43 -6.73
N VAL A 547 13.72 16.24 -6.15
CA VAL A 547 14.70 15.24 -6.58
C VAL A 547 14.83 14.22 -5.49
N THR A 548 14.65 12.95 -5.83
CA THR A 548 14.77 11.83 -4.90
C THR A 548 15.62 10.74 -5.52
N GLY A 549 16.17 9.84 -4.70
CA GLY A 549 16.98 8.77 -5.22
C GLY A 549 17.33 7.73 -4.19
N ARG A 550 18.02 6.71 -4.65
CA ARG A 550 18.63 5.69 -3.82
C ARG A 550 19.98 5.29 -4.36
N ILE A 551 20.85 4.84 -3.49
CA ILE A 551 22.11 4.19 -3.82
C ILE A 551 22.36 3.08 -2.81
N GLY A 552 22.81 1.94 -3.29
CA GLY A 552 23.12 0.81 -2.43
C GLY A 552 23.95 -0.25 -3.14
N TYR A 553 24.24 -1.31 -2.44
CA TYR A 553 24.92 -2.47 -3.01
C TYR A 553 24.24 -3.76 -2.59
N THR A 554 24.45 -4.80 -3.38
CA THR A 554 24.15 -6.18 -3.04
C THR A 554 25.43 -7.02 -3.17
N TRP A 555 25.70 -7.85 -2.17
CA TRP A 555 26.86 -8.73 -2.13
C TRP A 555 26.44 -10.17 -1.80
N GLU A 556 26.46 -11.02 -2.79
CA GLU A 556 26.27 -12.45 -2.61
C GLU A 556 27.56 -13.09 -2.07
N ALA A 557 27.76 -12.98 -0.76
CA ALA A 557 28.96 -13.43 -0.08
C ALA A 557 29.13 -14.94 -0.14
N LEU A 558 28.02 -15.68 -0.14
CA LEU A 558 27.92 -17.14 -0.31
C LEU A 558 26.73 -17.44 -1.21
N PRO A 559 26.71 -18.56 -1.94
CA PRO A 559 25.57 -18.95 -2.75
C PRO A 559 24.26 -18.91 -1.96
N GLY A 560 23.31 -18.11 -2.43
CA GLY A 560 22.02 -17.92 -1.78
C GLY A 560 22.01 -16.95 -0.58
N THR A 561 23.15 -16.34 -0.22
CA THR A 561 23.26 -15.38 0.89
C THR A 561 23.68 -14.02 0.36
N THR A 562 22.77 -13.06 0.39
CA THR A 562 22.98 -11.70 -0.12
C THR A 562 22.94 -10.70 1.03
N PHE A 563 24.03 -10.02 1.28
CA PHE A 563 24.09 -8.81 2.11
C PHE A 563 23.75 -7.59 1.25
N TYR A 564 23.11 -6.62 1.85
CA TYR A 564 22.83 -5.34 1.17
C TYR A 564 22.89 -4.17 2.13
N SER A 565 23.12 -3.01 1.58
CA SER A 565 22.91 -1.73 2.26
C SER A 565 22.47 -0.69 1.26
N GLN A 566 21.65 0.26 1.71
CA GLN A 566 21.20 1.38 0.90
C GLN A 566 21.07 2.67 1.70
N TYR A 567 21.18 3.76 0.98
CA TYR A 567 20.68 5.09 1.32
C TYR A 567 19.59 5.46 0.35
N ALA A 568 18.43 5.90 0.86
CA ALA A 568 17.29 6.29 0.04
C ALA A 568 16.66 7.57 0.56
N THR A 569 16.07 8.35 -0.36
CA THR A 569 15.33 9.56 -0.05
C THR A 569 13.91 9.50 -0.60
N ALA A 570 12.98 10.19 0.04
CA ALA A 570 11.64 10.42 -0.48
C ALA A 570 11.22 11.87 -0.23
N SER A 571 10.27 12.33 -1.02
CA SER A 571 9.64 13.63 -0.86
C SER A 571 8.13 13.47 -0.87
N ASP A 572 7.47 14.27 -0.02
CA ASP A 572 6.03 14.17 0.18
C ASP A 572 5.43 15.55 0.49
N ILE A 573 4.18 15.74 0.13
CA ILE A 573 3.37 16.83 0.64
C ILE A 573 2.79 16.35 1.97
N SER A 574 3.32 16.88 3.06
CA SER A 574 2.98 16.49 4.44
C SER A 574 1.54 16.80 4.88
N ALA A 575 0.62 16.97 3.95
CA ALA A 575 -0.78 17.19 4.25
C ALA A 575 -1.56 15.88 4.17
N ASP A 576 -2.74 15.84 4.79
CA ASP A 576 -3.64 14.68 4.74
C ASP A 576 -4.03 14.31 3.32
N SER A 577 -4.07 15.29 2.45
CA SER A 577 -4.29 15.10 1.01
C SER A 577 -3.82 16.29 0.22
N ILE A 578 -3.07 16.02 -0.85
CA ILE A 578 -2.73 17.03 -1.85
C ILE A 578 -3.98 17.71 -2.43
N PHE A 579 -5.11 16.99 -2.53
CA PHE A 579 -6.34 17.52 -3.06
C PHE A 579 -7.03 18.54 -2.15
N LEU A 580 -6.63 18.63 -0.87
CA LEU A 580 -7.26 19.49 0.13
C LEU A 580 -6.35 20.61 0.64
N LEU A 581 -5.19 20.82 0.03
CA LEU A 581 -4.27 21.88 0.44
C LEU A 581 -4.93 23.27 0.41
N SER A 582 -4.53 24.12 1.35
CA SER A 582 -5.00 25.49 1.48
C SER A 582 -3.87 26.51 1.22
N PRO A 583 -4.15 27.66 0.60
CA PRO A 583 -3.14 28.71 0.36
C PRO A 583 -2.56 29.30 1.64
N THR A 584 -3.27 29.20 2.76
CA THR A 584 -2.76 29.64 4.08
C THR A 584 -1.72 28.66 4.64
N GLN A 585 -1.63 27.47 4.08
CA GLN A 585 -0.62 26.47 4.40
C GLN A 585 0.55 26.69 3.44
N ASN A 586 1.54 27.48 3.85
CA ASN A 586 2.76 27.65 3.05
C ASN A 586 3.60 26.36 3.12
N LEU A 587 3.10 25.30 2.47
CA LEU A 587 3.66 23.98 2.56
C LEU A 587 4.97 23.89 1.76
N THR A 588 6.05 23.70 2.47
CA THR A 588 7.26 23.10 1.93
C THR A 588 7.05 21.61 1.80
N LEU A 589 7.73 20.96 0.84
CA LEU A 589 7.74 19.50 0.81
C LEU A 589 8.39 18.96 2.09
N SER A 590 7.80 17.92 2.62
CA SER A 590 8.47 17.05 3.56
C SER A 590 9.51 16.25 2.81
N ASP A 591 10.69 16.15 3.36
CA ASP A 591 11.75 15.27 2.87
C ASP A 591 12.06 14.17 3.88
N SER A 592 12.44 13.01 3.38
CA SER A 592 12.89 11.91 4.20
C SER A 592 14.17 11.29 3.69
N ARG A 593 14.94 10.76 4.62
CA ARG A 593 16.15 9.99 4.34
C ARG A 593 16.16 8.71 5.15
N SER A 594 16.67 7.66 4.58
CA SER A 594 16.79 6.36 5.22
C SER A 594 18.13 5.72 4.97
N TYR A 595 18.65 5.09 6.00
CA TYR A 595 19.73 4.12 5.93
C TYR A 595 19.15 2.75 6.25
N GLU A 596 19.44 1.77 5.43
CA GLU A 596 19.01 0.39 5.65
C GLU A 596 20.15 -0.56 5.33
N THR A 597 20.30 -1.61 6.14
CA THR A 597 21.20 -2.73 5.89
C THR A 597 20.50 -4.04 6.24
N GLY A 598 20.87 -5.11 5.56
CA GLY A 598 20.25 -6.38 5.83
C GLY A 598 20.90 -7.56 5.13
N VAL A 599 20.31 -8.71 5.34
CA VAL A 599 20.71 -9.97 4.72
C VAL A 599 19.48 -10.74 4.26
N LYS A 600 19.57 -11.36 3.10
CA LYS A 600 18.57 -12.23 2.48
C LYS A 600 19.22 -13.56 2.19
N GLN A 601 18.62 -14.64 2.69
CA GLN A 601 19.22 -15.96 2.56
C GLN A 601 18.20 -17.01 2.11
N LEU A 602 18.61 -17.80 1.12
CA LEU A 602 17.89 -18.99 0.63
C LEU A 602 18.81 -20.20 0.82
N VAL A 603 18.40 -21.13 1.65
CA VAL A 603 19.17 -22.32 2.02
C VAL A 603 18.36 -23.61 1.87
N TRP A 604 18.99 -24.76 2.14
CA TRP A 604 18.37 -26.09 2.04
C TRP A 604 17.74 -26.37 0.66
N ASN A 605 18.49 -26.05 -0.40
CA ASN A 605 18.01 -26.20 -1.78
C ASN A 605 16.66 -25.49 -2.05
N GLY A 606 16.50 -24.29 -1.47
CA GLY A 606 15.28 -23.50 -1.66
C GLY A 606 14.14 -23.80 -0.67
N ARG A 607 14.36 -24.68 0.31
CA ARG A 607 13.33 -25.03 1.30
C ARG A 607 13.22 -24.07 2.48
N ALA A 608 14.27 -23.31 2.76
CA ALA A 608 14.28 -22.30 3.82
C ALA A 608 14.73 -20.97 3.27
N GLU A 609 13.99 -19.92 3.59
CA GLU A 609 14.27 -18.55 3.19
C GLU A 609 14.04 -17.63 4.37
N TRP A 610 14.95 -16.66 4.59
CA TRP A 610 14.77 -15.64 5.59
C TRP A 610 15.40 -14.32 5.16
N THR A 611 14.86 -13.24 5.69
CA THR A 611 15.36 -11.89 5.50
C THR A 611 15.47 -11.19 6.86
N PHE A 612 16.57 -10.47 7.06
CA PHE A 612 16.75 -9.58 8.21
C PHE A 612 17.12 -8.19 7.71
N SER A 613 16.56 -7.17 8.31
CA SER A 613 16.93 -5.78 8.06
C SER A 613 16.96 -4.94 9.31
N ALA A 614 17.82 -3.92 9.30
CA ALA A 614 17.87 -2.83 10.27
C ALA A 614 17.78 -1.51 9.51
N PHE A 615 17.00 -0.56 10.01
CA PHE A 615 16.76 0.71 9.35
C PHE A 615 16.75 1.90 10.31
N ASP A 616 17.10 3.06 9.78
CA ASP A 616 16.99 4.38 10.39
C ASP A 616 16.36 5.34 9.36
N ILE A 617 15.21 5.90 9.69
CA ILE A 617 14.45 6.81 8.82
C ILE A 617 14.24 8.13 9.57
N GLU A 618 14.58 9.23 8.93
CA GLU A 618 14.29 10.57 9.41
C GLU A 618 13.43 11.30 8.39
N ARG A 619 12.35 11.95 8.84
CA ARG A 619 11.46 12.78 8.04
C ARG A 619 11.39 14.17 8.64
N ASN A 620 11.64 15.17 7.82
CA ASN A 620 11.59 16.60 8.18
C ASN A 620 10.32 17.25 7.62
N ASN A 621 10.00 18.45 8.11
CA ASN A 621 8.86 19.25 7.68
C ASN A 621 7.52 18.47 7.77
N VAL A 622 7.33 17.75 8.87
CA VAL A 622 6.11 17.00 9.13
C VAL A 622 5.03 17.93 9.62
N TYR A 623 3.84 17.81 9.06
CA TYR A 623 2.63 18.49 9.56
C TYR A 623 1.74 17.45 10.23
N SER A 624 1.20 17.77 11.38
CA SER A 624 0.15 16.98 12.04
C SER A 624 -1.16 17.72 11.95
N ALA A 625 -2.22 17.04 11.56
CA ALA A 625 -3.57 17.55 11.58
C ALA A 625 -4.44 16.66 12.46
N GLN A 626 -5.11 17.28 13.42
CA GLN A 626 -6.26 16.67 14.09
C GLN A 626 -7.51 17.45 13.67
N ALA A 627 -8.65 16.78 13.61
CA ALA A 627 -9.90 17.42 13.23
C ALA A 627 -10.17 18.66 14.09
N GLY A 628 -10.57 19.74 13.44
CA GLY A 628 -10.85 21.01 14.10
C GLY A 628 -9.62 21.84 14.49
N GLN A 629 -8.39 21.33 14.29
CA GLN A 629 -7.16 22.05 14.58
C GLN A 629 -6.47 22.57 13.31
N GLN A 630 -5.75 23.67 13.42
CA GLN A 630 -4.86 24.12 12.35
C GLN A 630 -3.72 23.09 12.18
N LEU A 631 -3.30 22.86 10.93
CA LEU A 631 -2.09 22.10 10.65
C LEU A 631 -0.92 22.70 11.43
N ASN A 632 -0.38 21.91 12.35
CA ASN A 632 0.81 22.27 13.10
C ASN A 632 2.02 21.64 12.43
N LEU A 633 3.09 22.40 12.30
CA LEU A 633 4.38 21.87 11.86
C LEU A 633 4.95 21.01 12.99
N ALA A 634 4.85 19.70 12.87
CA ALA A 634 5.45 18.76 13.82
C ALA A 634 6.97 18.59 13.60
N GLY A 635 7.60 19.49 12.85
CA GLY A 635 9.02 19.53 12.62
C GLY A 635 9.65 18.23 12.09
N LYS A 636 9.85 17.22 12.94
CA LYS A 636 10.64 16.04 12.60
C LYS A 636 10.12 14.75 13.23
N VAL A 637 10.10 13.67 12.45
CA VAL A 637 9.86 12.30 12.93
C VAL A 637 11.09 11.43 12.67
N LYS A 638 11.50 10.64 13.68
CA LYS A 638 12.53 9.59 13.56
C LYS A 638 11.93 8.23 13.80
N SER A 639 12.31 7.26 12.96
CA SER A 639 11.93 5.87 13.11
C SER A 639 13.13 4.95 12.90
N GLN A 640 13.39 4.09 13.85
CA GLN A 640 14.46 3.10 13.84
C GLN A 640 13.87 1.73 14.15
N GLY A 641 14.41 0.68 13.56
CA GLY A 641 13.90 -0.65 13.84
C GLY A 641 14.67 -1.78 13.19
N ILE A 642 14.23 -2.97 13.53
CA ILE A 642 14.68 -4.22 12.94
C ILE A 642 13.48 -5.06 12.51
N GLU A 643 13.65 -5.79 11.42
CA GLU A 643 12.64 -6.68 10.87
C GLU A 643 13.28 -8.03 10.53
N LEU A 644 12.55 -9.11 10.79
CA LEU A 644 12.94 -10.46 10.43
C LEU A 644 11.70 -11.17 9.86
N ALA A 645 11.84 -11.79 8.69
CA ALA A 645 10.88 -12.72 8.13
C ALA A 645 11.58 -14.04 7.81
N ALA A 646 10.93 -15.16 8.08
CA ALA A 646 11.45 -16.49 7.80
C ALA A 646 10.33 -17.43 7.40
N ALA A 647 10.60 -18.31 6.44
CA ALA A 647 9.73 -19.42 6.10
C ALA A 647 10.55 -20.65 5.75
N VAL A 648 10.06 -21.80 6.15
CA VAL A 648 10.77 -23.08 5.96
C VAL A 648 9.78 -24.20 5.66
N ARG A 649 10.16 -25.06 4.71
CA ARG A 649 9.50 -26.30 4.36
C ARG A 649 10.44 -27.48 4.70
N PRO A 650 10.50 -27.92 5.98
CA PRO A 650 11.41 -28.98 6.39
C PRO A 650 11.17 -30.30 5.64
N THR A 651 9.91 -30.61 5.39
CA THR A 651 9.43 -31.70 4.55
C THR A 651 8.46 -31.18 3.49
N THR A 652 7.98 -32.05 2.61
CA THR A 652 6.94 -31.72 1.61
C THR A 652 5.58 -31.44 2.27
N GLU A 653 5.38 -31.99 3.47
CA GLU A 653 4.13 -31.92 4.22
C GLU A 653 4.12 -30.76 5.25
N THR A 654 5.30 -30.28 5.68
CA THR A 654 5.42 -29.30 6.77
C THR A 654 5.76 -27.93 6.22
N ARG A 655 4.99 -26.91 6.63
CA ARG A 655 5.29 -25.49 6.36
C ARG A 655 5.32 -24.74 7.69
N LEU A 656 6.36 -23.94 7.90
CA LEU A 656 6.47 -23.03 9.03
C LEU A 656 6.86 -21.65 8.50
N TRP A 657 6.28 -20.63 9.06
CA TRP A 657 6.58 -19.25 8.70
C TRP A 657 6.42 -18.32 9.88
N GLY A 658 7.09 -17.19 9.83
CA GLY A 658 6.91 -16.14 10.82
C GLY A 658 7.65 -14.88 10.45
N ASN A 659 7.16 -13.78 11.00
CA ASN A 659 7.85 -12.51 10.92
C ASN A 659 7.73 -11.73 12.23
N VAL A 660 8.71 -10.89 12.49
CA VAL A 660 8.73 -9.98 13.64
C VAL A 660 9.33 -8.65 13.23
N ALA A 661 8.73 -7.58 13.70
CA ALA A 661 9.27 -6.23 13.60
C ALA A 661 9.31 -5.57 14.97
N TYR A 662 10.42 -4.89 15.25
CA TYR A 662 10.54 -3.96 16.36
C TYR A 662 10.81 -2.57 15.80
N VAL A 663 9.94 -1.60 16.11
CA VAL A 663 10.00 -0.24 15.59
C VAL A 663 9.94 0.75 16.74
N ARG A 664 10.85 1.70 16.76
CA ARG A 664 10.86 2.84 17.67
C ARG A 664 10.69 4.12 16.85
N ALA A 665 9.45 4.58 16.71
CA ALA A 665 9.12 5.85 16.07
C ALA A 665 8.83 6.91 17.12
N ARG A 666 9.25 8.16 16.86
CA ARG A 666 8.99 9.30 17.76
C ARG A 666 9.03 10.62 17.00
N TYR A 667 8.28 11.58 17.46
CA TYR A 667 8.48 12.97 17.13
C TYR A 667 9.81 13.43 17.73
N ALA A 668 10.77 13.78 16.88
CA ALA A 668 12.06 14.31 17.34
C ALA A 668 11.96 15.82 17.61
N ASP A 669 10.98 16.47 16.95
CA ASP A 669 10.68 17.88 17.09
C ASP A 669 9.18 18.06 16.77
N TYR A 670 8.40 18.53 17.76
CA TYR A 670 6.96 18.75 17.60
C TYR A 670 6.47 19.78 18.60
N ASP A 671 6.56 21.05 18.23
CA ASP A 671 6.07 22.15 19.03
C ASP A 671 4.67 22.57 18.59
N LEU A 672 3.82 22.85 19.56
CA LEU A 672 2.46 23.33 19.35
C LEU A 672 2.45 24.86 19.30
N ALA A 673 1.55 25.44 18.51
CA ALA A 673 1.38 26.87 18.36
C ALA A 673 1.06 27.57 19.69
N ASN A 674 0.53 26.85 20.70
CA ASN A 674 0.20 27.36 22.02
C ASN A 674 1.35 27.25 23.05
N GLY A 675 2.55 26.86 22.62
CA GLY A 675 3.75 26.70 23.47
C GLY A 675 3.89 25.35 24.16
N GLY A 676 3.03 24.36 23.85
CA GLY A 676 3.22 22.95 24.24
C GLY A 676 4.13 22.21 23.28
N SER A 677 4.57 21.01 23.66
CA SER A 677 5.36 20.13 22.78
C SER A 677 4.99 18.66 22.97
N PHE A 678 4.94 17.93 21.86
CA PHE A 678 4.82 16.47 21.84
C PHE A 678 6.14 15.78 21.45
N SER A 679 7.25 16.52 21.46
CA SER A 679 8.58 15.96 21.20
C SER A 679 8.88 14.81 22.15
N GLY A 680 9.39 13.71 21.60
CA GLY A 680 9.60 12.45 22.32
C GLY A 680 8.43 11.45 22.23
N ASN A 681 7.22 11.90 21.95
CA ASN A 681 6.04 11.05 21.82
C ASN A 681 6.08 10.15 20.58
N THR A 682 5.38 9.04 20.66
CA THR A 682 5.20 8.10 19.53
C THR A 682 4.02 8.54 18.69
N PRO A 683 4.13 8.54 17.34
CA PRO A 683 2.97 8.77 16.47
C PRO A 683 1.83 7.77 16.71
N PRO A 684 0.56 8.16 16.53
CA PRO A 684 -0.60 7.30 16.77
C PRO A 684 -0.55 6.02 15.92
N ASN A 685 -1.22 4.97 16.39
CA ASN A 685 -1.36 3.65 15.73
C ASN A 685 -0.05 2.90 15.43
N ILE A 686 1.09 3.36 15.92
CA ILE A 686 2.38 2.72 15.70
C ILE A 686 2.73 1.81 16.88
N PRO A 687 2.62 0.48 16.74
CA PRO A 687 3.08 -0.45 17.78
C PRO A 687 4.60 -0.60 17.73
N ALA A 688 5.22 -0.77 18.92
CA ALA A 688 6.64 -1.07 18.99
C ALA A 688 6.98 -2.48 18.48
N VAL A 689 6.06 -3.44 18.62
CA VAL A 689 6.28 -4.83 18.22
C VAL A 689 5.06 -5.34 17.44
N ILE A 690 5.35 -6.00 16.32
CA ILE A 690 4.37 -6.84 15.59
C ILE A 690 5.02 -8.20 15.35
N VAL A 691 4.29 -9.26 15.64
CA VAL A 691 4.71 -10.64 15.37
C VAL A 691 3.58 -11.36 14.64
N ASN A 692 3.91 -12.01 13.54
CA ASN A 692 3.03 -12.98 12.88
C ASN A 692 3.80 -14.31 12.78
N GLY A 693 3.10 -15.42 12.90
CA GLY A 693 3.69 -16.73 12.72
C GLY A 693 2.66 -17.82 12.61
N GLY A 694 3.04 -18.91 12.01
CA GLY A 694 2.15 -20.03 11.83
C GLY A 694 2.84 -21.24 11.25
N GLY A 695 2.05 -22.28 11.08
CA GLY A 695 2.53 -23.49 10.45
C GLY A 695 1.38 -24.41 10.07
N SER A 696 1.67 -25.35 9.18
CA SER A 696 0.74 -26.40 8.79
C SER A 696 1.46 -27.72 8.57
N TYR A 697 0.69 -28.77 8.73
CA TYR A 697 1.11 -30.15 8.43
C TYR A 697 0.05 -30.85 7.59
N ARG A 698 0.48 -31.43 6.46
CA ARG A 698 -0.36 -32.19 5.55
C ARG A 698 -0.22 -33.68 5.80
N PHE A 699 -1.29 -34.30 6.24
CA PHE A 699 -1.41 -35.74 6.48
C PHE A 699 -1.66 -36.45 5.15
N LEU A 700 -0.73 -37.30 4.75
CA LEU A 700 -0.83 -38.17 3.57
C LEU A 700 -1.14 -39.58 4.07
N ASN A 701 -2.39 -39.99 4.11
CA ASN A 701 -2.78 -41.33 4.50
C ASN A 701 -3.27 -42.11 3.28
N PRO A 702 -2.67 -43.26 2.93
CA PRO A 702 -3.19 -44.12 1.88
C PRO A 702 -4.62 -44.57 2.21
N GLY A 703 -5.58 -44.21 1.38
CA GLY A 703 -7.00 -44.54 1.56
C GLY A 703 -7.87 -43.48 2.15
N TRP A 704 -7.31 -42.34 2.57
CA TRP A 704 -8.06 -41.14 3.00
C TRP A 704 -7.67 -39.93 2.13
N TRP A 705 -8.54 -38.94 2.12
CA TRP A 705 -8.24 -37.67 1.45
C TRP A 705 -7.09 -36.96 2.18
N PRO A 706 -6.16 -36.30 1.46
CA PRO A 706 -5.16 -35.45 2.11
C PRO A 706 -5.82 -34.36 2.94
N VAL A 707 -5.43 -34.30 4.21
CA VAL A 707 -5.90 -33.28 5.16
C VAL A 707 -4.70 -32.47 5.62
N GLU A 708 -4.77 -31.15 5.50
CA GLU A 708 -3.78 -30.26 6.04
C GLU A 708 -4.39 -29.48 7.23
N LEU A 709 -3.73 -29.55 8.38
CA LEU A 709 -4.11 -28.79 9.57
C LEU A 709 -3.06 -27.73 9.83
N GLY A 710 -3.50 -26.53 10.21
CA GLY A 710 -2.60 -25.46 10.52
C GLY A 710 -3.17 -24.43 11.47
N PHE A 711 -2.27 -23.52 11.86
CA PHE A 711 -2.57 -22.40 12.74
C PHE A 711 -1.79 -21.15 12.32
N SER A 712 -2.30 -20.00 12.71
CA SER A 712 -1.57 -18.74 12.68
C SER A 712 -1.79 -17.95 13.97
N VAL A 713 -0.81 -17.14 14.34
CA VAL A 713 -0.83 -16.27 15.51
C VAL A 713 -0.39 -14.89 15.10
N ARG A 714 -1.10 -13.86 15.54
CA ARG A 714 -0.72 -12.46 15.37
C ARG A 714 -0.70 -11.77 16.71
N HIS A 715 0.43 -11.12 17.02
CA HIS A 715 0.58 -10.23 18.16
C HIS A 715 0.86 -8.81 17.70
N VAL A 716 0.16 -7.83 18.26
CA VAL A 716 0.38 -6.40 18.05
C VAL A 716 0.53 -5.74 19.42
N GLY A 717 1.64 -5.04 19.61
CA GLY A 717 1.95 -4.32 20.85
C GLY A 717 1.02 -3.13 21.12
N ASP A 718 1.19 -2.52 22.28
CA ASP A 718 0.48 -1.28 22.62
C ASP A 718 0.73 -0.18 21.59
N ARG A 719 -0.30 0.66 21.37
CA ARG A 719 -0.24 1.83 20.47
C ARG A 719 -0.91 3.00 21.15
N TRP A 720 -0.55 4.20 20.76
CA TRP A 720 -1.23 5.40 21.20
C TRP A 720 -2.35 5.79 20.23
N SER A 721 -3.44 6.36 20.73
CA SER A 721 -4.54 6.87 19.90
C SER A 721 -4.31 8.30 19.45
N THR A 722 -3.48 9.07 20.16
CA THR A 722 -3.23 10.49 19.91
C THR A 722 -1.74 10.82 19.94
N ASP A 723 -1.37 11.96 19.33
CA ASP A 723 -0.02 12.52 19.41
C ASP A 723 0.40 12.86 20.85
N ALA A 724 -0.55 13.19 21.72
CA ALA A 724 -0.32 13.50 23.13
C ALA A 724 0.10 12.27 23.97
N ASN A 725 -0.08 11.07 23.46
CA ASN A 725 0.24 9.79 24.13
C ASN A 725 -0.45 9.64 25.50
N THR A 726 -1.71 10.01 25.59
CA THR A 726 -2.49 9.92 26.83
C THR A 726 -3.43 8.72 26.89
N VAL A 727 -3.87 8.20 25.73
CA VAL A 727 -4.74 7.04 25.61
C VAL A 727 -4.05 5.96 24.80
N LYS A 728 -3.98 4.74 25.35
CA LYS A 728 -3.41 3.55 24.70
C LYS A 728 -4.48 2.64 24.17
N LEU A 729 -4.28 2.14 22.96
CA LEU A 729 -4.84 0.90 22.46
C LEU A 729 -3.96 -0.24 22.97
N LEU A 730 -4.52 -1.11 23.81
CA LEU A 730 -3.75 -2.15 24.47
C LEU A 730 -3.31 -3.26 23.52
N ALA A 731 -2.19 -3.88 23.83
CA ALA A 731 -1.67 -5.01 23.08
C ALA A 731 -2.67 -6.17 23.00
N TYR A 732 -2.65 -6.87 21.88
CA TYR A 732 -3.48 -8.04 21.71
C TYR A 732 -2.75 -9.16 20.98
N THR A 733 -3.23 -10.39 21.19
CA THR A 733 -2.84 -11.58 20.46
C THR A 733 -4.08 -12.30 20.00
N THR A 734 -4.15 -12.59 18.70
CA THR A 734 -5.17 -13.44 18.09
C THR A 734 -4.52 -14.71 17.55
N ALA A 735 -5.27 -15.79 17.52
CA ALA A 735 -4.86 -17.03 16.90
C ALA A 735 -5.98 -17.57 16.02
N ASP A 736 -5.61 -18.14 14.89
CA ASP A 736 -6.51 -18.76 13.94
C ASP A 736 -6.13 -20.23 13.75
N LEU A 737 -7.14 -21.07 13.50
CA LEU A 737 -6.98 -22.47 13.14
C LEU A 737 -7.58 -22.69 11.76
N PHE A 738 -6.97 -23.58 10.97
CA PHE A 738 -7.51 -23.96 9.68
C PHE A 738 -7.30 -25.44 9.36
N ALA A 739 -8.19 -25.97 8.55
CA ALA A 739 -8.11 -27.31 7.99
C ALA A 739 -8.43 -27.27 6.50
N PHE A 740 -7.62 -27.91 5.68
CA PHE A 740 -7.86 -28.08 4.25
C PHE A 740 -8.04 -29.56 3.95
N ILE A 741 -9.02 -29.89 3.12
CA ILE A 741 -9.29 -31.24 2.65
C ILE A 741 -9.25 -31.20 1.13
N ASP A 742 -8.28 -31.90 0.53
CA ASP A 742 -8.19 -32.05 -0.90
C ASP A 742 -9.04 -33.25 -1.34
N LEU A 743 -10.14 -32.99 -2.04
CA LEU A 743 -11.05 -34.01 -2.50
C LEU A 743 -10.58 -34.61 -3.84
N PRO A 744 -10.79 -35.91 -4.07
CA PRO A 744 -10.62 -36.50 -5.39
C PRO A 744 -11.66 -35.92 -6.36
N LYS A 745 -11.57 -36.30 -7.65
CA LYS A 745 -12.58 -35.87 -8.64
C LYS A 745 -13.98 -36.19 -8.12
N VAL A 746 -14.77 -35.15 -7.88
CA VAL A 746 -16.15 -35.30 -7.40
C VAL A 746 -17.07 -35.41 -8.61
N PRO A 747 -17.98 -36.43 -8.70
CA PRO A 747 -18.86 -36.60 -9.88
C PRO A 747 -19.71 -35.36 -10.20
N LEU A 748 -20.13 -34.61 -9.18
CA LEU A 748 -20.89 -33.35 -9.32
C LEU A 748 -20.08 -32.26 -10.06
N PHE A 749 -18.75 -32.34 -10.00
CA PHE A 749 -17.81 -31.44 -10.66
C PHE A 749 -16.82 -32.24 -11.51
N ALA A 750 -17.31 -33.10 -12.39
CA ALA A 750 -16.54 -34.07 -13.17
C ALA A 750 -15.43 -33.42 -14.02
N THR A 751 -15.57 -32.13 -14.36
CA THR A 751 -14.58 -31.35 -15.09
C THR A 751 -13.50 -30.76 -14.20
N ALA A 752 -13.70 -30.71 -12.87
CA ALA A 752 -12.69 -30.16 -11.96
C ALA A 752 -11.50 -31.12 -11.84
N THR A 753 -10.29 -30.58 -12.03
CA THR A 753 -9.02 -31.31 -11.86
C THR A 753 -8.64 -31.43 -10.39
N SER A 754 -9.03 -30.45 -9.56
CA SER A 754 -8.88 -30.50 -8.09
C SER A 754 -10.00 -29.73 -7.41
N THR A 755 -10.39 -30.22 -6.22
CA THR A 755 -11.36 -29.58 -5.34
C THR A 755 -10.77 -29.53 -3.94
N ARG A 756 -10.79 -28.36 -3.29
CA ARG A 756 -10.34 -28.19 -1.89
C ARG A 756 -11.46 -27.58 -1.06
N LEU A 757 -11.73 -28.20 0.08
CA LEU A 757 -12.54 -27.60 1.15
C LEU A 757 -11.62 -26.98 2.20
N ALA A 758 -11.92 -25.77 2.60
CA ALA A 758 -11.22 -25.06 3.66
C ALA A 758 -12.18 -24.72 4.79
N PHE A 759 -11.79 -25.02 6.00
CA PHE A 759 -12.48 -24.64 7.25
C PHE A 759 -11.54 -23.77 8.03
N ARG A 760 -12.02 -22.62 8.53
CA ARG A 760 -11.21 -21.71 9.34
C ARG A 760 -11.98 -21.25 10.57
N VAL A 761 -11.25 -21.10 11.67
CA VAL A 761 -11.72 -20.43 12.88
C VAL A 761 -10.76 -19.29 13.15
N ARG A 762 -11.21 -18.08 12.88
CA ARG A 762 -10.42 -16.88 13.16
C ARG A 762 -10.64 -16.41 14.58
N ASN A 763 -9.60 -15.81 15.18
CA ASN A 763 -9.64 -15.31 16.55
C ASN A 763 -10.24 -16.35 17.52
N VAL A 764 -9.64 -17.56 17.53
CA VAL A 764 -10.18 -18.74 18.25
C VAL A 764 -10.41 -18.47 19.74
N THR A 765 -9.65 -17.58 20.34
CA THR A 765 -9.77 -17.16 21.74
C THR A 765 -10.87 -16.12 21.99
N ASP A 766 -11.55 -15.65 20.94
CA ASP A 766 -12.55 -14.56 20.97
C ASP A 766 -12.01 -13.28 21.66
N LYS A 767 -10.75 -12.94 21.41
CA LYS A 767 -10.14 -11.75 21.99
C LYS A 767 -10.83 -10.48 21.51
N ARG A 768 -11.30 -9.64 22.41
CA ARG A 768 -11.77 -8.29 22.14
C ARG A 768 -10.58 -7.33 22.18
N TYR A 769 -10.45 -6.49 21.16
CA TYR A 769 -9.31 -5.59 21.03
C TYR A 769 -9.65 -4.35 20.20
N ALA A 770 -8.87 -3.28 20.38
CA ALA A 770 -8.86 -2.15 19.47
C ALA A 770 -7.96 -2.49 18.29
N ALA A 771 -8.51 -2.46 17.08
CA ALA A 771 -7.73 -2.65 15.85
C ALA A 771 -6.99 -1.37 15.44
N TRP A 772 -7.67 -0.20 15.58
CA TRP A 772 -7.19 1.09 15.11
C TRP A 772 -7.86 2.23 15.86
N SER A 773 -7.28 3.42 15.88
CA SER A 773 -7.96 4.67 16.22
C SER A 773 -7.97 5.60 15.01
N ASP A 774 -9.05 6.34 14.82
CA ASP A 774 -9.10 7.32 13.75
C ASP A 774 -8.06 8.42 14.00
N PRO A 775 -7.17 8.74 13.05
CA PRO A 775 -6.16 9.78 13.23
C PRO A 775 -6.75 11.19 13.35
N PHE A 776 -7.92 11.43 12.74
CA PHE A 776 -8.62 12.72 12.78
C PHE A 776 -9.56 12.84 13.97
N TYR A 777 -10.21 11.71 14.33
CA TYR A 777 -11.17 11.62 15.42
C TYR A 777 -10.70 10.58 16.45
N PRO A 778 -9.63 10.85 17.20
CA PRO A 778 -8.96 9.85 18.02
C PRO A 778 -9.79 9.31 19.19
N ASP A 779 -11.00 9.86 19.41
CA ASP A 779 -12.00 9.36 20.35
C ASP A 779 -12.81 8.18 19.79
N GLN A 780 -12.67 7.90 18.51
CA GLN A 780 -13.33 6.82 17.81
C GLN A 780 -12.37 5.64 17.64
N ILE A 781 -12.72 4.53 18.27
CA ILE A 781 -11.90 3.32 18.29
C ILE A 781 -12.54 2.26 17.42
N PHE A 782 -11.84 1.83 16.40
CA PHE A 782 -12.24 0.69 15.58
C PHE A 782 -11.91 -0.61 16.29
N LEU A 783 -12.94 -1.39 16.55
CA LEU A 783 -12.81 -2.68 17.23
C LEU A 783 -12.40 -3.77 16.24
N GLY A 784 -11.65 -4.76 16.73
CA GLY A 784 -11.28 -5.93 15.93
C GLY A 784 -12.37 -7.00 15.95
N ALA A 785 -12.42 -7.79 14.86
CA ALA A 785 -13.44 -8.82 14.69
C ALA A 785 -13.38 -9.90 15.78
N PRO A 786 -14.54 -10.32 16.32
CA PRO A 786 -14.64 -11.45 17.23
C PRO A 786 -14.36 -12.77 16.51
N ARG A 787 -14.43 -13.90 17.25
CA ARG A 787 -14.29 -15.24 16.67
C ARG A 787 -15.23 -15.42 15.48
N THR A 788 -14.66 -15.95 14.39
CA THR A 788 -15.38 -16.15 13.13
C THR A 788 -15.12 -17.56 12.61
N TYR A 789 -16.18 -18.25 12.19
CA TYR A 789 -16.11 -19.57 11.55
C TYR A 789 -16.37 -19.42 10.06
N GLU A 790 -15.47 -19.97 9.24
CA GLU A 790 -15.53 -19.84 7.78
C GLU A 790 -15.46 -21.22 7.12
N VAL A 791 -16.16 -21.37 6.01
CA VAL A 791 -16.06 -22.50 5.11
C VAL A 791 -15.93 -22.01 3.68
N GLU A 792 -15.02 -22.61 2.91
CA GLU A 792 -14.79 -22.30 1.50
C GLU A 792 -14.58 -23.57 0.70
N ALA A 793 -15.16 -23.63 -0.48
CA ALA A 793 -14.85 -24.63 -1.50
C ALA A 793 -14.17 -23.96 -2.69
N SER A 794 -13.04 -24.47 -3.13
CA SER A 794 -12.30 -23.99 -4.28
C SER A 794 -12.06 -25.09 -5.31
N PHE A 795 -12.09 -24.75 -6.58
CA PHE A 795 -12.06 -25.65 -7.73
C PHE A 795 -11.02 -25.17 -8.72
N LYS A 796 -10.30 -26.12 -9.34
CA LYS A 796 -9.49 -25.90 -10.55
C LYS A 796 -9.98 -26.82 -11.66
N PHE A 797 -9.96 -26.30 -12.89
CA PHE A 797 -10.46 -26.99 -14.08
C PHE A 797 -9.36 -27.10 -15.13
#